data_af1b0503b7bf818ffc7916af0faf7c04
#
_entry.id   af1b0503b7bf818ffc7916af0faf7c04
#
_cell.length_a   1.000
_cell.length_b   1.000
_cell.length_c   1.000
_cell.angle_alpha   90.00
_cell.angle_beta   90.00
_cell.angle_gamma   90.00
#
_symmetry.space_group_name_H-M   'P 1'
#
loop_
_entity.id
_entity.type
_entity.pdbx_description
1 polymer ?
#
loop_
_entity_poly.entity_id
_entity_poly.type
_entity_poly.pdbx_seq_one_letter_code
_entity_poly.pdbx_strand_id
1 'polypeptide(L)'
;MTLDKLKTGECGRIISVRGEGDLRHHLLDMGLTPGTEVSLRKTAPMGDPVQLVLRGYELTLRLAEAAKIEIVSIESMTETKKENERHQPIAHPGVGELGKARDYRKNRIGDTIPKGEPITFALAGNQNCGKTTLFNQLTGSNQHVGNFPGVTVDKKEGSIRRHPEATVTDLPGIYSLSPYSSEEIVTRDFLLNEKPTGIINIVDASNIERNLYLTMQLMELGIPMVLALNMMDEVRANGGSVRINELEEILGIPVVPISAAKNEGIDELIDHAVHVARYREAPGRIDFCTDNQSPKDPVGALHRCIHAAVHLIEPYAKKAGLPVRFAATKIVEKDSLIEKRLALPEGEKKVLDGLVHVMEKDGGLDREAALANMRFNFIEKLCEKTVVKPAESREHKRSVAIDRILTGKYTAIPCFVGIMAIVFVMTFNYLGAWLSDGMTMVVNWVIALIGRGLEVAGVSSVLQSLVVDGILSGIGSVIGFLPTIVTLFFFLSILEDTGYMARVAFVMDKLLRKIGLSGRSFVPMLIGFGCSVPAIMATRTLSSERDRKMTILITPFMSCSAKLPIYGLLTSAFFPKQWRGVVMISLYFAGILCGILYALILKKTKYKGEPVPFVMELPNYRLPSAKSVGQLIWEKAKDFIQKAFTIIFAATLIVWFLQNFDAGLNLVTSTDQSLLAKIGSIVAPLFAPLGFGDWRVSTALITGFMAKESVVSTLTVLLGGNTALLQTLFTPFTAYVFLIFTLLYTPCVAAIATVRREMGTVRAAAGIVLVQCATAWIVAFAVHGVGMMLGL
;
A
#
# COMPACT_ATOMS: atom_id res chain seq x y z
N MET A 1 4.66 20.70 -29.07
CA MET A 1 3.53 19.73 -28.92
C MET A 1 3.43 19.31 -27.47
N THR A 2 2.35 18.60 -27.10
CA THR A 2 2.23 18.06 -25.73
C THR A 2 2.71 16.60 -25.68
N LEU A 3 3.20 16.17 -24.50
CA LEU A 3 3.84 14.87 -24.29
C LEU A 3 2.90 13.66 -24.58
N ASP A 4 1.59 13.84 -24.39
CA ASP A 4 0.57 12.83 -24.74
C ASP A 4 0.49 12.48 -26.23
N LYS A 5 1.04 13.30 -27.08
CA LYS A 5 1.06 13.10 -28.55
C LYS A 5 2.32 12.39 -29.04
N LEU A 6 3.28 12.12 -28.16
CA LEU A 6 4.49 11.40 -28.49
C LEU A 6 4.17 9.91 -28.74
N LYS A 7 4.75 9.31 -29.79
CA LYS A 7 4.57 7.89 -30.10
C LYS A 7 5.65 7.06 -29.41
N THR A 8 5.37 5.78 -29.25
CA THR A 8 6.32 4.83 -28.67
C THR A 8 7.62 4.82 -29.47
N GLY A 9 8.74 5.07 -28.80
CA GLY A 9 10.07 5.18 -29.35
C GLY A 9 10.49 6.59 -29.77
N GLU A 10 9.57 7.56 -29.80
CA GLU A 10 9.90 8.96 -30.09
C GLU A 10 10.45 9.66 -28.85
N CYS A 11 11.26 10.71 -29.08
CA CYS A 11 11.91 11.51 -28.03
C CYS A 11 11.47 12.96 -28.11
N GLY A 12 11.48 13.64 -26.97
CA GLY A 12 11.19 15.06 -26.87
C GLY A 12 11.94 15.73 -25.73
N ARG A 13 12.13 17.04 -25.83
CA ARG A 13 12.71 17.88 -24.76
C ARG A 13 11.59 18.72 -24.15
N ILE A 14 11.47 18.70 -22.84
CA ILE A 14 10.46 19.46 -22.10
C ILE A 14 10.76 20.96 -22.21
N ILE A 15 9.75 21.74 -22.58
CA ILE A 15 9.78 23.20 -22.59
C ILE A 15 9.18 23.73 -21.31
N SER A 16 7.98 23.24 -20.97
CA SER A 16 7.24 23.72 -19.80
C SER A 16 6.30 22.66 -19.25
N VAL A 17 6.01 22.75 -17.96
CA VAL A 17 5.00 21.93 -17.27
C VAL A 17 3.87 22.86 -16.85
N ARG A 18 2.71 22.71 -17.49
CA ARG A 18 1.52 23.55 -17.26
C ARG A 18 0.74 23.08 -16.02
N GLY A 19 -0.12 23.96 -15.54
CA GLY A 19 -0.99 23.71 -14.39
C GLY A 19 -0.47 24.44 -13.14
N GLU A 20 -1.22 24.30 -12.06
CA GLU A 20 -0.91 24.90 -10.75
C GLU A 20 -1.17 23.88 -9.65
N GLY A 21 -0.59 24.11 -8.46
CA GLY A 21 -0.80 23.33 -7.25
C GLY A 21 -0.02 22.03 -7.18
N ASP A 22 -0.42 21.17 -6.25
CA ASP A 22 0.34 20.01 -5.78
C ASP A 22 0.75 19.02 -6.88
N LEU A 23 -0.09 18.82 -7.90
CA LEU A 23 0.25 17.93 -9.03
C LEU A 23 1.44 18.44 -9.84
N ARG A 24 1.47 19.75 -10.12
CA ARG A 24 2.58 20.35 -10.87
C ARG A 24 3.89 20.24 -10.11
N HIS A 25 3.87 20.58 -8.82
CA HIS A 25 5.00 20.38 -7.92
C HIS A 25 5.50 18.93 -7.96
N HIS A 26 4.59 17.97 -7.84
CA HIS A 26 4.93 16.55 -7.87
C HIS A 26 5.58 16.12 -9.19
N LEU A 27 5.09 16.59 -10.34
CA LEU A 27 5.70 16.31 -11.65
C LEU A 27 7.12 16.89 -11.76
N LEU A 28 7.36 18.10 -11.24
CA LEU A 28 8.67 18.73 -11.18
C LEU A 28 9.62 17.98 -10.24
N ASP A 29 9.16 17.59 -9.05
CA ASP A 29 9.90 16.78 -8.06
C ASP A 29 10.28 15.39 -8.63
N MET A 30 9.46 14.88 -9.58
CA MET A 30 9.76 13.67 -10.32
C MET A 30 10.73 13.86 -11.51
N GLY A 31 11.35 15.04 -11.65
CA GLY A 31 12.36 15.32 -12.65
C GLY A 31 11.85 15.74 -14.03
N LEU A 32 10.56 15.98 -14.18
CA LEU A 32 9.96 16.50 -15.40
C LEU A 32 10.15 18.03 -15.45
N THR A 33 11.41 18.47 -15.48
CA THR A 33 11.79 19.89 -15.48
C THR A 33 12.05 20.41 -16.90
N PRO A 34 11.89 21.73 -17.15
CA PRO A 34 12.25 22.31 -18.43
C PRO A 34 13.70 22.00 -18.82
N GLY A 35 13.92 21.64 -20.09
CA GLY A 35 15.21 21.18 -20.61
C GLY A 35 15.45 19.68 -20.52
N THR A 36 14.68 18.92 -19.73
CA THR A 36 14.84 17.46 -19.59
C THR A 36 14.41 16.75 -20.88
N GLU A 37 15.22 15.81 -21.33
CA GLU A 37 14.91 14.93 -22.45
C GLU A 37 14.10 13.72 -21.96
N VAL A 38 13.03 13.40 -22.68
CA VAL A 38 12.13 12.30 -22.38
C VAL A 38 11.89 11.44 -23.60
N SER A 39 11.77 10.14 -23.43
CA SER A 39 11.35 9.23 -24.49
C SER A 39 10.14 8.39 -24.05
N LEU A 40 9.22 8.12 -24.96
CA LEU A 40 8.08 7.27 -24.70
C LEU A 40 8.46 5.81 -24.93
N ARG A 41 8.56 5.02 -23.87
CA ARG A 41 8.97 3.62 -23.93
C ARG A 41 7.84 2.69 -24.33
N LYS A 42 6.69 2.80 -23.63
CA LYS A 42 5.49 1.99 -23.90
C LYS A 42 4.22 2.66 -23.39
N THR A 43 3.09 2.19 -23.90
CA THR A 43 1.76 2.55 -23.40
C THR A 43 1.10 1.31 -22.77
N ALA A 44 0.27 1.51 -21.74
CA ALA A 44 -0.55 0.44 -21.18
C ALA A 44 -1.46 -0.20 -22.26
N PRO A 45 -1.91 -1.46 -22.10
CA PRO A 45 -2.72 -2.17 -23.10
C PRO A 45 -3.94 -1.41 -23.62
N MET A 46 -4.53 -0.57 -22.77
CA MET A 46 -5.68 0.28 -23.09
C MET A 46 -5.30 1.67 -23.60
N GLY A 47 -4.02 1.94 -23.84
CA GLY A 47 -3.49 3.21 -24.33
C GLY A 47 -3.23 4.26 -23.25
N ASP A 48 -3.50 3.99 -21.97
CA ASP A 48 -3.31 4.86 -20.81
C ASP A 48 -3.22 4.02 -19.53
N PRO A 49 -2.20 4.22 -18.66
CA PRO A 49 -1.15 5.24 -18.67
C PRO A 49 0.02 4.95 -19.65
N VAL A 50 0.96 5.91 -19.72
CA VAL A 50 2.17 5.83 -20.54
C VAL A 50 3.41 5.72 -19.67
N GLN A 51 4.44 5.01 -20.13
CA GLN A 51 5.73 4.89 -19.47
C GLN A 51 6.79 5.65 -20.25
N LEU A 52 7.47 6.57 -19.55
CA LEU A 52 8.50 7.44 -20.06
C LEU A 52 9.86 7.03 -19.49
N VAL A 53 10.92 7.31 -20.24
CA VAL A 53 12.30 7.28 -19.77
C VAL A 53 12.81 8.72 -19.71
N LEU A 54 13.34 9.12 -18.56
CA LEU A 54 13.96 10.42 -18.34
C LEU A 54 15.12 10.29 -17.34
N ARG A 55 16.18 11.04 -17.50
CA ARG A 55 17.34 11.06 -16.57
C ARG A 55 17.82 9.67 -16.12
N GLY A 56 17.66 8.65 -16.97
CA GLY A 56 18.11 7.27 -16.70
C GLY A 56 17.16 6.41 -15.87
N TYR A 57 15.96 6.86 -15.53
CA TYR A 57 14.92 6.07 -14.87
C TYR A 57 13.58 6.10 -15.62
N GLU A 58 12.68 5.20 -15.25
CA GLU A 58 11.38 5.04 -15.87
C GLU A 58 10.28 5.64 -14.98
N LEU A 59 9.39 6.40 -15.59
CA LEU A 59 8.28 7.04 -14.92
C LEU A 59 6.98 6.75 -15.67
N THR A 60 5.92 6.44 -14.94
CA THR A 60 4.58 6.19 -15.50
C THR A 60 3.68 7.39 -15.25
N LEU A 61 3.04 7.91 -16.29
CA LEU A 61 2.09 9.02 -16.24
C LEU A 61 0.79 8.67 -16.95
N ARG A 62 -0.30 9.27 -16.51
CA ARG A 62 -1.56 9.27 -17.27
C ARG A 62 -1.47 10.22 -18.46
N LEU A 63 -2.20 9.93 -19.53
CA LEU A 63 -2.27 10.84 -20.68
C LEU A 63 -2.78 12.23 -20.30
N ALA A 64 -3.71 12.34 -19.36
CA ALA A 64 -4.20 13.61 -18.84
C ALA A 64 -3.12 14.45 -18.12
N GLU A 65 -2.13 13.81 -17.49
CA GLU A 65 -0.96 14.43 -16.87
C GLU A 65 0.07 14.79 -17.94
N ALA A 66 0.34 13.86 -18.87
CA ALA A 66 1.23 14.07 -20.01
C ALA A 66 0.77 15.22 -20.91
N ALA A 67 -0.53 15.45 -21.07
CA ALA A 67 -1.09 16.56 -21.83
C ALA A 67 -0.77 17.95 -21.24
N LYS A 68 -0.35 18.03 -19.97
CA LYS A 68 0.08 19.25 -19.30
C LYS A 68 1.56 19.60 -19.56
N ILE A 69 2.32 18.71 -20.17
CA ILE A 69 3.75 18.85 -20.41
C ILE A 69 3.97 19.21 -21.88
N GLU A 70 4.55 20.38 -22.11
CA GLU A 70 4.92 20.84 -23.46
C GLU A 70 6.33 20.36 -23.81
N ILE A 71 6.47 19.82 -25.01
CA ILE A 71 7.74 19.30 -25.52
C ILE A 71 8.04 19.81 -26.96
N VAL A 72 9.33 19.81 -27.30
CA VAL A 72 9.83 19.86 -28.67
C VAL A 72 10.32 18.47 -29.04
N SER A 73 9.90 17.95 -30.18
CA SER A 73 10.41 16.66 -30.71
C SER A 73 11.91 16.76 -31.01
N ILE A 74 12.66 15.73 -30.63
CA ILE A 74 14.09 15.57 -30.95
C ILE A 74 14.30 14.20 -31.62
N GLU A 75 15.30 14.08 -32.48
CA GLU A 75 15.53 12.83 -33.24
C GLU A 75 16.01 11.68 -32.36
N SER A 76 16.82 11.98 -31.32
CA SER A 76 17.30 10.99 -30.34
C SER A 76 17.65 11.69 -29.03
N MET A 77 17.64 10.95 -27.92
CA MET A 77 18.20 11.43 -26.65
C MET A 77 19.72 11.57 -26.80
N THR A 78 20.26 12.58 -26.15
CA THR A 78 21.71 12.81 -26.11
C THR A 78 22.37 11.67 -25.33
N GLU A 79 23.02 10.74 -26.03
CA GLU A 79 23.83 9.72 -25.38
C GLU A 79 25.09 10.37 -24.77
N THR A 80 25.13 10.44 -23.46
CA THR A 80 26.39 10.74 -22.77
C THR A 80 27.34 9.55 -22.93
N LYS A 81 28.11 9.52 -24.02
CA LYS A 81 29.21 8.56 -24.16
C LYS A 81 30.25 8.90 -23.09
N LYS A 82 30.29 8.11 -22.03
CA LYS A 82 31.38 8.10 -21.07
C LYS A 82 32.26 6.89 -21.32
N GLU A 83 33.55 7.14 -21.52
CA GLU A 83 34.59 6.12 -21.41
C GLU A 83 34.50 5.49 -20.03
N ASN A 84 34.23 4.17 -20.01
CA ASN A 84 34.15 3.37 -18.79
C ASN A 84 35.60 3.16 -18.25
N GLU A 85 36.14 4.15 -17.58
CA GLU A 85 37.29 3.91 -16.70
C GLU A 85 36.79 3.09 -15.50
N ARG A 86 37.19 1.82 -15.49
CA ARG A 86 36.95 0.94 -14.33
C ARG A 86 37.84 1.41 -13.19
N HIS A 87 37.25 2.10 -12.21
CA HIS A 87 37.97 2.47 -10.99
C HIS A 87 37.98 1.29 -10.02
N GLN A 88 39.18 1.00 -9.46
CA GLN A 88 39.28 0.05 -8.36
C GLN A 88 38.50 0.55 -7.14
N PRO A 89 37.73 -0.31 -6.45
CA PRO A 89 37.04 0.10 -5.24
C PRO A 89 38.07 0.45 -4.16
N ILE A 90 38.05 1.69 -3.70
CA ILE A 90 38.84 2.15 -2.55
C ILE A 90 38.05 1.74 -1.30
N ALA A 91 38.72 1.19 -0.28
CA ALA A 91 38.08 0.85 0.99
C ALA A 91 37.47 2.10 1.63
N HIS A 92 36.27 1.95 2.17
CA HIS A 92 35.60 3.04 2.88
C HIS A 92 36.39 3.36 4.15
N PRO A 93 36.67 4.66 4.47
CA PRO A 93 37.35 5.04 5.70
C PRO A 93 36.49 4.69 6.91
N GLY A 94 37.10 4.16 7.99
CA GLY A 94 36.42 3.87 9.25
C GLY A 94 35.90 5.14 9.95
N VAL A 95 35.13 4.95 11.03
CA VAL A 95 34.54 6.04 11.82
C VAL A 95 35.67 6.94 12.39
N GLY A 96 35.64 8.22 12.06
CA GLY A 96 36.61 9.21 12.50
C GLY A 96 37.91 9.27 11.69
N GLU A 97 38.12 8.40 10.71
CA GLU A 97 39.30 8.34 9.83
C GLU A 97 39.12 9.10 8.51
N LEU A 98 38.08 9.90 8.41
CA LEU A 98 37.84 10.74 7.23
C LEU A 98 39.10 11.55 6.96
N GLY A 99 39.78 11.14 5.91
CA GLY A 99 41.11 11.52 5.51
C GLY A 99 41.36 13.02 5.71
N LYS A 100 42.58 13.43 5.92
CA LYS A 100 43.10 14.75 6.32
C LYS A 100 42.38 16.02 5.83
N ALA A 101 41.28 15.87 5.05
CA ALA A 101 40.54 16.94 4.41
C ALA A 101 39.27 17.41 5.14
N ARG A 102 38.72 16.65 6.13
CA ARG A 102 37.45 17.06 6.73
C ARG A 102 37.38 16.87 8.24
N ASP A 103 37.32 18.01 8.87
CA ASP A 103 36.92 18.14 10.27
C ASP A 103 35.40 18.37 10.32
N TYR A 104 34.59 17.30 10.35
CA TYR A 104 33.14 17.39 10.57
C TYR A 104 32.79 18.10 11.88
N ARG A 105 33.76 18.24 12.78
CA ARG A 105 33.62 19.00 14.04
C ARG A 105 33.33 20.49 13.80
N LYS A 106 33.60 21.02 12.62
CA LYS A 106 33.25 22.40 12.25
C LYS A 106 31.77 22.67 12.10
N ASN A 107 30.96 21.62 11.86
CA ASN A 107 29.51 21.73 11.60
C ASN A 107 28.66 21.24 12.77
N ARG A 108 29.18 21.27 14.00
CA ARG A 108 28.42 20.84 15.19
C ARG A 108 27.27 21.79 15.50
N ILE A 109 26.10 21.22 15.78
CA ILE A 109 24.91 21.92 16.26
C ILE A 109 24.69 21.58 17.75
N GLY A 110 25.29 22.38 18.65
CA GLY A 110 25.13 22.20 20.10
C GLY A 110 26.10 21.21 20.76
N ASP A 111 25.83 20.82 22.01
CA ASP A 111 26.70 19.96 22.80
C ASP A 111 26.60 18.49 22.42
N THR A 112 27.66 17.71 22.68
CA THR A 112 27.70 16.28 22.44
C THR A 112 26.76 15.54 23.39
N ILE A 113 26.09 14.51 22.90
CA ILE A 113 25.23 13.64 23.71
C ILE A 113 26.09 12.66 24.50
N PRO A 114 25.99 12.64 25.84
CA PRO A 114 26.71 11.70 26.69
C PRO A 114 26.44 10.24 26.33
N LYS A 115 27.39 9.35 26.63
CA LYS A 115 27.17 7.91 26.48
C LYS A 115 26.07 7.45 27.44
N GLY A 116 25.06 6.73 26.88
CA GLY A 116 23.92 6.21 27.65
C GLY A 116 22.65 7.06 27.57
N GLU A 117 22.71 8.29 27.04
CA GLU A 117 21.50 9.05 26.74
C GLU A 117 20.80 8.52 25.48
N PRO A 118 19.44 8.60 25.44
CA PRO A 118 18.67 8.08 24.32
C PRO A 118 18.95 8.85 23.02
N ILE A 119 19.18 8.09 21.96
CA ILE A 119 19.35 8.59 20.60
C ILE A 119 18.16 8.11 19.76
N THR A 120 17.55 9.02 19.01
CA THR A 120 16.41 8.71 18.14
C THR A 120 16.76 8.92 16.68
N PHE A 121 16.53 7.90 15.85
CA PHE A 121 16.75 7.98 14.42
C PHE A 121 15.44 7.94 13.63
N ALA A 122 15.39 8.73 12.58
CA ALA A 122 14.39 8.61 11.53
C ALA A 122 14.99 7.86 10.34
N LEU A 123 14.38 6.76 9.92
CA LEU A 123 14.75 6.05 8.68
C LEU A 123 13.93 6.61 7.54
N ALA A 124 14.55 7.37 6.65
CA ALA A 124 13.92 8.05 5.52
C ALA A 124 14.50 7.54 4.18
N GLY A 125 13.68 7.53 3.14
CA GLY A 125 14.10 7.13 1.79
C GLY A 125 12.93 6.93 0.85
N ASN A 126 13.23 6.76 -0.42
CA ASN A 126 12.23 6.57 -1.46
C ASN A 126 11.46 5.25 -1.32
N GLN A 127 10.35 5.14 -2.05
CA GLN A 127 9.68 3.84 -2.17
C GLN A 127 10.61 2.86 -2.88
N ASN A 128 10.59 1.60 -2.47
CA ASN A 128 11.40 0.49 -3.04
C ASN A 128 12.94 0.59 -2.87
N CYS A 129 13.46 1.54 -2.12
CA CYS A 129 14.92 1.65 -1.83
C CYS A 129 15.44 0.59 -0.84
N GLY A 130 14.57 -0.30 -0.30
CA GLY A 130 14.94 -1.33 0.66
C GLY A 130 14.80 -0.92 2.13
N LYS A 131 14.04 0.13 2.43
CA LYS A 131 13.86 0.73 3.77
C LYS A 131 13.39 -0.29 4.81
N THR A 132 12.30 -1.01 4.55
CA THR A 132 11.77 -2.03 5.46
C THR A 132 12.76 -3.18 5.69
N THR A 133 13.52 -3.57 4.68
CA THR A 133 14.57 -4.58 4.82
C THR A 133 15.68 -4.08 5.75
N LEU A 134 16.14 -2.85 5.56
CA LEU A 134 17.12 -2.23 6.45
C LEU A 134 16.59 -2.11 7.88
N PHE A 135 15.36 -1.63 8.07
CA PHE A 135 14.72 -1.52 9.38
C PHE A 135 14.71 -2.86 10.12
N ASN A 136 14.35 -3.94 9.43
CA ASN A 136 14.35 -5.29 10.01
C ASN A 136 15.77 -5.78 10.37
N GLN A 137 16.79 -5.39 9.61
CA GLN A 137 18.18 -5.71 9.93
C GLN A 137 18.67 -4.92 11.14
N LEU A 138 18.30 -3.64 11.25
CA LEU A 138 18.68 -2.78 12.38
C LEU A 138 18.04 -3.22 13.70
N THR A 139 16.74 -3.57 13.69
CA THR A 139 15.94 -3.79 14.90
C THR A 139 15.75 -5.27 15.27
N GLY A 140 15.77 -6.17 14.30
CA GLY A 140 15.48 -7.58 14.53
C GLY A 140 14.04 -7.84 14.94
N SER A 141 13.85 -8.53 16.09
CA SER A 141 12.53 -8.86 16.65
C SER A 141 11.97 -7.77 17.58
N ASN A 142 12.74 -6.75 17.90
CA ASN A 142 12.36 -5.68 18.87
C ASN A 142 11.67 -4.53 18.15
N GLN A 143 10.42 -4.76 17.70
CA GLN A 143 9.64 -3.78 16.95
C GLN A 143 8.29 -3.51 17.61
N HIS A 144 7.90 -2.26 17.67
CA HIS A 144 6.56 -1.80 18.04
C HIS A 144 5.86 -1.24 16.81
N VAL A 145 4.64 -1.72 16.56
CA VAL A 145 3.80 -1.26 15.45
C VAL A 145 2.62 -0.47 15.99
N GLY A 146 2.45 0.74 15.54
CA GLY A 146 1.34 1.63 15.87
C GLY A 146 0.94 2.44 14.64
N ASN A 147 0.18 3.52 14.82
CA ASN A 147 -0.10 4.48 13.77
C ASN A 147 0.50 5.83 14.13
N PHE A 148 0.88 6.62 13.12
CA PHE A 148 1.24 8.02 13.35
C PHE A 148 0.02 8.79 13.90
N PRO A 149 0.21 9.76 14.81
CA PRO A 149 -0.91 10.51 15.40
C PRO A 149 -1.80 11.18 14.36
N GLY A 150 -3.11 10.98 14.47
CA GLY A 150 -4.11 11.62 13.61
C GLY A 150 -4.26 11.07 12.19
N VAL A 151 -3.50 10.04 11.82
CA VAL A 151 -3.54 9.42 10.49
C VAL A 151 -3.52 7.90 10.57
N THR A 152 -3.88 7.24 9.46
CA THR A 152 -3.91 5.77 9.37
C THR A 152 -2.64 5.18 8.75
N VAL A 153 -1.54 5.91 8.83
CA VAL A 153 -0.22 5.46 8.36
C VAL A 153 0.45 4.70 9.49
N ASP A 154 0.94 3.49 9.22
CA ASP A 154 1.60 2.64 10.21
C ASP A 154 2.93 3.28 10.65
N LYS A 155 3.14 3.39 11.98
CA LYS A 155 4.40 3.77 12.62
C LYS A 155 5.08 2.49 13.11
N LYS A 156 6.29 2.22 12.64
CA LYS A 156 7.15 1.15 13.15
C LYS A 156 8.33 1.77 13.88
N GLU A 157 8.56 1.31 15.08
CA GLU A 157 9.64 1.79 15.92
C GLU A 157 10.35 0.61 16.59
N GLY A 158 11.66 0.68 16.73
CA GLY A 158 12.42 -0.39 17.37
C GLY A 158 13.81 0.05 17.83
N SER A 159 14.35 -0.67 18.82
CA SER A 159 15.71 -0.44 19.31
C SER A 159 16.74 -1.03 18.35
N ILE A 160 17.84 -0.32 18.12
CA ILE A 160 18.93 -0.77 17.24
C ILE A 160 19.73 -1.86 17.97
N ARG A 161 20.06 -2.93 17.26
CA ARG A 161 20.91 -3.99 17.76
C ARG A 161 22.27 -3.43 18.18
N ARG A 162 22.85 -3.92 19.27
CA ARG A 162 24.10 -3.46 19.90
C ARG A 162 24.06 -2.07 20.52
N HIS A 163 23.05 -1.26 20.23
CA HIS A 163 22.86 0.08 20.78
C HIS A 163 21.43 0.22 21.33
N PRO A 164 21.13 -0.39 22.50
CA PRO A 164 19.78 -0.36 23.07
C PRO A 164 19.31 1.05 23.44
N GLU A 165 20.25 2.00 23.63
CA GLU A 165 19.99 3.43 23.83
C GLU A 165 19.51 4.12 22.55
N ALA A 166 19.72 3.50 21.38
CA ALA A 166 19.33 4.07 20.08
C ALA A 166 18.04 3.41 19.57
N THR A 167 17.05 4.23 19.27
CA THR A 167 15.79 3.81 18.65
C THR A 167 15.70 4.33 17.23
N VAL A 168 15.07 3.57 16.35
CA VAL A 168 14.81 3.96 14.96
C VAL A 168 13.33 3.87 14.64
N THR A 169 12.80 4.94 14.02
CA THR A 169 11.42 4.99 13.51
C THR A 169 11.45 4.87 12.00
N ASP A 170 10.72 3.87 11.46
CA ASP A 170 10.54 3.69 10.00
C ASP A 170 9.52 4.70 9.49
N LEU A 171 9.96 5.64 8.66
CA LEU A 171 9.08 6.63 8.03
C LEU A 171 8.51 6.08 6.71
N PRO A 172 7.34 6.53 6.27
CA PRO A 172 6.80 6.18 4.95
C PRO A 172 7.80 6.47 3.83
N GLY A 173 7.75 5.66 2.76
CA GLY A 173 8.56 5.89 1.55
C GLY A 173 8.02 7.08 0.76
N ILE A 174 8.85 8.11 0.59
CA ILE A 174 8.47 9.36 -0.08
C ILE A 174 9.50 9.74 -1.13
N TYR A 175 9.10 10.56 -2.09
CA TYR A 175 10.00 11.08 -3.12
C TYR A 175 10.45 12.50 -2.85
N SER A 176 9.66 13.27 -2.14
CA SER A 176 9.97 14.65 -1.73
C SER A 176 9.30 15.00 -0.39
N LEU A 177 9.70 16.13 0.20
CA LEU A 177 9.04 16.70 1.39
C LEU A 177 7.91 17.68 1.02
N SER A 178 7.43 17.65 -0.22
CA SER A 178 6.29 18.45 -0.68
C SER A 178 4.96 17.82 -0.19
N PRO A 179 3.94 18.60 0.19
CA PRO A 179 2.72 18.09 0.84
C PRO A 179 1.71 17.51 -0.17
N TYR A 180 2.15 16.53 -0.97
CA TYR A 180 1.32 15.94 -2.02
C TYR A 180 0.52 14.73 -1.54
N SER A 181 1.12 13.85 -0.76
CA SER A 181 0.47 12.66 -0.20
C SER A 181 0.44 12.69 1.32
N SER A 182 -0.40 11.85 1.94
CA SER A 182 -0.45 11.70 3.40
C SER A 182 0.88 11.22 3.97
N GLU A 183 1.60 10.37 3.24
CA GLU A 183 2.91 9.85 3.63
C GLU A 183 3.96 10.97 3.68
N GLU A 184 3.97 11.87 2.70
CA GLU A 184 4.89 13.02 2.66
C GLU A 184 4.62 14.02 3.78
N ILE A 185 3.33 14.29 4.05
CA ILE A 185 2.92 15.16 5.17
C ILE A 185 3.37 14.56 6.50
N VAL A 186 3.10 13.26 6.73
CA VAL A 186 3.47 12.55 7.97
C VAL A 186 4.98 12.55 8.18
N THR A 187 5.75 12.21 7.15
CA THR A 187 7.22 12.20 7.22
C THR A 187 7.76 13.59 7.54
N ARG A 188 7.26 14.62 6.87
CA ARG A 188 7.67 16.01 7.10
C ARG A 188 7.31 16.47 8.52
N ASP A 189 6.09 16.22 8.96
CA ASP A 189 5.64 16.62 10.28
C ASP A 189 6.43 15.92 11.39
N PHE A 190 6.77 14.63 11.20
CA PHE A 190 7.64 13.90 12.11
C PHE A 190 9.02 14.56 12.21
N LEU A 191 9.67 14.83 11.07
CA LEU A 191 11.01 15.42 11.06
C LEU A 191 11.04 16.84 11.65
N LEU A 192 10.00 17.66 11.45
CA LEU A 192 9.93 19.04 11.92
C LEU A 192 9.47 19.17 13.38
N ASN A 193 8.63 18.27 13.88
CA ASN A 193 8.01 18.38 15.20
C ASN A 193 8.71 17.48 16.24
N GLU A 194 8.95 16.20 15.90
CA GLU A 194 9.63 15.24 16.81
C GLU A 194 11.15 15.48 16.86
N LYS A 195 11.73 16.09 15.84
CA LYS A 195 13.16 16.46 15.74
C LYS A 195 14.08 15.31 16.15
N PRO A 196 14.12 14.20 15.39
CA PRO A 196 14.97 13.08 15.71
C PRO A 196 16.43 13.51 15.85
N THR A 197 17.20 12.80 16.69
CA THR A 197 18.61 13.10 16.93
C THR A 197 19.46 12.93 15.67
N GLY A 198 19.03 12.02 14.78
CA GLY A 198 19.68 11.77 13.49
C GLY A 198 18.75 11.18 12.45
N ILE A 199 19.15 11.26 11.18
CA ILE A 199 18.47 10.66 10.03
C ILE A 199 19.38 9.60 9.41
N ILE A 200 18.83 8.40 9.21
CA ILE A 200 19.42 7.39 8.33
C ILE A 200 18.68 7.48 7.01
N ASN A 201 19.32 8.08 6.01
CA ASN A 201 18.73 8.23 4.68
C ASN A 201 19.16 7.06 3.80
N ILE A 202 18.22 6.22 3.38
CA ILE A 202 18.50 5.08 2.51
C ILE A 202 18.24 5.45 1.05
N VAL A 203 19.25 5.20 0.20
CA VAL A 203 19.28 5.53 -1.23
C VAL A 203 19.54 4.27 -2.03
N ASP A 204 18.75 4.03 -3.06
CA ASP A 204 18.98 2.96 -4.02
C ASP A 204 20.11 3.37 -4.98
N ALA A 205 21.26 2.70 -4.89
CA ALA A 205 22.43 2.97 -5.73
C ALA A 205 22.18 2.65 -7.21
N SER A 206 21.22 1.79 -7.54
CA SER A 206 20.88 1.47 -8.93
C SER A 206 20.11 2.61 -9.62
N ASN A 207 19.42 3.46 -8.82
CA ASN A 207 18.65 4.62 -9.26
C ASN A 207 19.03 5.88 -8.44
N ILE A 208 20.33 6.10 -8.28
CA ILE A 208 20.88 7.09 -7.34
C ILE A 208 20.40 8.51 -7.64
N GLU A 209 20.36 8.93 -8.91
CA GLU A 209 19.98 10.29 -9.32
C GLU A 209 18.61 10.69 -8.80
N ARG A 210 17.65 9.81 -8.90
CA ARG A 210 16.30 10.06 -8.41
C ARG A 210 16.22 10.07 -6.88
N ASN A 211 16.94 9.19 -6.23
CA ASN A 211 16.89 9.06 -4.78
C ASN A 211 17.58 10.25 -4.08
N LEU A 212 18.61 10.82 -4.67
CA LEU A 212 19.32 11.98 -4.13
C LEU A 212 18.46 13.25 -4.06
N TYR A 213 17.36 13.34 -4.80
CA TYR A 213 16.47 14.50 -4.72
C TYR A 213 15.88 14.66 -3.31
N LEU A 214 15.40 13.58 -2.70
CA LEU A 214 14.96 13.57 -1.30
C LEU A 214 16.11 13.86 -0.35
N THR A 215 17.29 13.27 -0.59
CA THR A 215 18.50 13.49 0.21
C THR A 215 18.81 14.98 0.35
N MET A 216 18.75 15.74 -0.75
CA MET A 216 19.00 17.17 -0.73
C MET A 216 18.01 17.95 0.13
N GLN A 217 16.73 17.59 0.07
CA GLN A 217 15.71 18.20 0.91
C GLN A 217 15.87 17.85 2.39
N LEU A 218 16.29 16.62 2.70
CA LEU A 218 16.60 16.21 4.08
C LEU A 218 17.82 16.96 4.63
N MET A 219 18.83 17.21 3.82
CA MET A 219 20.01 17.99 4.20
C MET A 219 19.64 19.43 4.55
N GLU A 220 18.66 20.05 3.86
CA GLU A 220 18.19 21.41 4.17
C GLU A 220 17.57 21.53 5.57
N LEU A 221 17.13 20.39 6.19
CA LEU A 221 16.64 20.38 7.58
C LEU A 221 17.75 20.60 8.63
N GLY A 222 19.02 20.38 8.26
CA GLY A 222 20.16 20.54 9.16
C GLY A 222 20.25 19.52 10.30
N ILE A 223 19.49 18.43 10.24
CA ILE A 223 19.55 17.34 11.21
C ILE A 223 20.77 16.45 10.90
N PRO A 224 21.55 15.99 11.92
CA PRO A 224 22.61 15.01 11.72
C PRO A 224 22.16 13.84 10.86
N MET A 225 22.92 13.51 9.82
CA MET A 225 22.46 12.54 8.83
C MET A 225 23.60 11.66 8.32
N VAL A 226 23.27 10.38 8.05
CA VAL A 226 24.12 9.43 7.33
C VAL A 226 23.35 8.90 6.10
N LEU A 227 24.04 8.75 4.97
CA LEU A 227 23.48 8.19 3.74
C LEU A 227 23.85 6.71 3.65
N ALA A 228 22.84 5.84 3.68
CA ALA A 228 22.97 4.42 3.46
C ALA A 228 22.77 4.12 1.97
N LEU A 229 23.86 3.89 1.24
CA LEU A 229 23.85 3.60 -0.18
C LEU A 229 23.57 2.11 -0.39
N ASN A 230 22.31 1.75 -0.59
CA ASN A 230 21.82 0.37 -0.65
C ASN A 230 21.89 -0.22 -2.07
N MET A 231 21.75 -1.54 -2.18
CA MET A 231 21.80 -2.30 -3.44
C MET A 231 23.17 -2.26 -4.13
N MET A 232 24.24 -2.05 -3.37
CA MET A 232 25.59 -2.03 -3.90
C MET A 232 26.01 -3.38 -4.49
N ASP A 233 25.44 -4.47 -4.03
CA ASP A 233 25.63 -5.80 -4.64
C ASP A 233 25.06 -5.87 -6.07
N GLU A 234 23.92 -5.23 -6.36
CA GLU A 234 23.37 -5.14 -7.72
C GLU A 234 24.24 -4.26 -8.63
N VAL A 235 24.69 -3.10 -8.12
CA VAL A 235 25.58 -2.20 -8.87
C VAL A 235 26.88 -2.93 -9.26
N ARG A 236 27.51 -3.61 -8.30
CA ARG A 236 28.75 -4.39 -8.54
C ARG A 236 28.52 -5.56 -9.52
N ALA A 237 27.43 -6.31 -9.36
CA ALA A 237 27.08 -7.44 -10.22
C ALA A 237 26.87 -7.01 -11.69
N ASN A 238 26.41 -5.80 -11.92
CA ASN A 238 26.18 -5.21 -13.24
C ASN A 238 27.40 -4.46 -13.81
N GLY A 239 28.56 -4.48 -13.12
CA GLY A 239 29.78 -3.82 -13.56
C GLY A 239 29.80 -2.30 -13.36
N GLY A 240 28.87 -1.76 -12.58
CA GLY A 240 28.86 -0.37 -12.14
C GLY A 240 29.73 -0.15 -10.91
N SER A 241 30.06 1.10 -10.63
CA SER A 241 30.76 1.51 -9.41
C SER A 241 30.34 2.91 -8.98
N VAL A 242 30.44 3.17 -7.67
CA VAL A 242 30.23 4.51 -7.09
C VAL A 242 31.50 4.90 -6.34
N ARG A 243 32.00 6.11 -6.61
CA ARG A 243 33.15 6.70 -5.89
C ARG A 243 32.64 7.29 -4.57
N ILE A 244 32.58 6.45 -3.54
CA ILE A 244 31.93 6.79 -2.27
C ILE A 244 32.60 7.97 -1.59
N ASN A 245 33.95 8.01 -1.54
CA ASN A 245 34.68 9.09 -0.88
C ASN A 245 34.46 10.45 -1.56
N GLU A 246 34.40 10.48 -2.90
CA GLU A 246 34.08 11.71 -3.65
C GLU A 246 32.64 12.14 -3.44
N LEU A 247 31.70 11.18 -3.40
CA LEU A 247 30.29 11.42 -3.12
C LEU A 247 30.10 12.03 -1.72
N GLU A 248 30.75 11.44 -0.73
CA GLU A 248 30.80 11.92 0.64
C GLU A 248 31.41 13.32 0.73
N GLU A 249 32.52 13.55 0.00
CA GLU A 249 33.17 14.85 -0.06
C GLU A 249 32.26 15.93 -0.62
N ILE A 250 31.54 15.68 -1.70
CA ILE A 250 30.70 16.69 -2.33
C ILE A 250 29.43 16.93 -1.51
N LEU A 251 28.80 15.88 -0.96
CA LEU A 251 27.59 15.99 -0.14
C LEU A 251 27.87 16.55 1.27
N GLY A 252 29.04 16.26 1.84
CA GLY A 252 29.38 16.70 3.21
C GLY A 252 28.65 15.92 4.30
N ILE A 253 28.28 14.67 4.03
CA ILE A 253 27.71 13.71 4.97
C ILE A 253 28.35 12.35 4.78
N PRO A 254 28.46 11.51 5.82
CA PRO A 254 28.94 10.13 5.68
C PRO A 254 28.08 9.32 4.72
N VAL A 255 28.73 8.56 3.83
CA VAL A 255 28.08 7.68 2.84
C VAL A 255 28.55 6.25 3.04
N VAL A 256 27.69 5.38 3.51
CA VAL A 256 28.03 3.98 3.80
C VAL A 256 27.42 3.06 2.75
N PRO A 257 28.26 2.30 2.00
CA PRO A 257 27.79 1.33 1.03
C PRO A 257 27.24 0.09 1.72
N ILE A 258 25.98 -0.27 1.45
CA ILE A 258 25.33 -1.42 2.07
C ILE A 258 24.63 -2.33 1.06
N SER A 259 24.37 -3.56 1.48
CA SER A 259 23.34 -4.43 0.91
C SER A 259 22.45 -4.94 2.04
N ALA A 260 21.29 -4.29 2.20
CA ALA A 260 20.33 -4.66 3.24
C ALA A 260 19.81 -6.10 3.06
N ALA A 261 19.67 -6.58 1.82
CA ALA A 261 19.26 -7.95 1.51
C ALA A 261 20.28 -9.00 1.96
N LYS A 262 21.58 -8.70 1.83
CA LYS A 262 22.69 -9.60 2.20
C LYS A 262 23.24 -9.33 3.61
N ASN A 263 22.74 -8.31 4.29
CA ASN A 263 23.24 -7.85 5.60
C ASN A 263 24.72 -7.40 5.55
N GLU A 264 25.14 -6.78 4.44
CA GLU A 264 26.50 -6.24 4.26
C GLU A 264 26.52 -4.74 4.63
N GLY A 265 27.57 -4.29 5.34
CA GLY A 265 27.79 -2.88 5.71
C GLY A 265 26.85 -2.32 6.80
N ILE A 266 26.00 -3.13 7.41
CA ILE A 266 24.98 -2.66 8.37
C ILE A 266 25.63 -2.22 9.69
N ASP A 267 26.62 -2.95 10.19
CA ASP A 267 27.33 -2.61 11.44
C ASP A 267 28.09 -1.27 11.28
N GLU A 268 28.75 -1.08 10.14
CA GLU A 268 29.45 0.17 9.80
C GLU A 268 28.47 1.34 9.69
N LEU A 269 27.29 1.12 9.08
CA LEU A 269 26.24 2.12 9.03
C LEU A 269 25.78 2.55 10.43
N ILE A 270 25.61 1.60 11.35
CA ILE A 270 25.20 1.88 12.74
C ILE A 270 26.25 2.71 13.44
N ASP A 271 27.53 2.33 13.31
CA ASP A 271 28.65 3.03 13.94
C ASP A 271 28.73 4.49 13.47
N HIS A 272 28.61 4.73 12.15
CA HIS A 272 28.56 6.09 11.57
C HIS A 272 27.32 6.87 12.03
N ALA A 273 26.13 6.24 12.03
CA ALA A 273 24.91 6.90 12.46
C ALA A 273 24.99 7.35 13.93
N VAL A 274 25.41 6.44 14.82
CA VAL A 274 25.58 6.75 16.26
C VAL A 274 26.63 7.81 16.49
N HIS A 275 27.74 7.78 15.72
CA HIS A 275 28.78 8.80 15.81
C HIS A 275 28.24 10.18 15.44
N VAL A 276 27.66 10.33 14.25
CA VAL A 276 27.13 11.60 13.73
C VAL A 276 26.04 12.17 14.65
N ALA A 277 25.12 11.33 15.15
CA ALA A 277 24.07 11.74 16.06
C ALA A 277 24.64 12.19 17.42
N ARG A 278 25.57 11.40 18.00
CA ARG A 278 26.18 11.70 19.32
C ARG A 278 26.96 12.99 19.30
N TYR A 279 27.73 13.23 18.25
CA TYR A 279 28.54 14.46 18.10
C TYR A 279 27.75 15.60 17.48
N ARG A 280 26.49 15.40 17.14
CA ARG A 280 25.57 16.36 16.48
C ARG A 280 26.19 17.02 15.24
N GLU A 281 26.79 16.20 14.41
CA GLU A 281 27.44 16.63 13.17
C GLU A 281 26.38 16.88 12.08
N ALA A 282 26.07 18.15 11.82
CA ALA A 282 25.12 18.54 10.78
C ALA A 282 25.69 18.34 9.37
N PRO A 283 24.84 18.23 8.35
CA PRO A 283 25.28 18.21 6.96
C PRO A 283 26.20 19.39 6.63
N GLY A 284 27.36 19.08 6.07
CA GLY A 284 28.38 20.10 5.76
C GLY A 284 28.01 21.02 4.60
N ARG A 285 27.09 20.58 3.75
CA ARG A 285 26.57 21.36 2.62
C ARG A 285 25.06 21.38 2.66
N ILE A 286 24.48 22.57 2.70
CA ILE A 286 23.04 22.80 2.65
C ILE A 286 22.64 23.69 1.46
N ASP A 287 23.63 24.17 0.69
CA ASP A 287 23.45 25.02 -0.47
C ASP A 287 23.87 24.29 -1.75
N PHE A 288 22.93 24.15 -2.68
CA PHE A 288 23.08 23.42 -3.93
C PHE A 288 23.16 24.34 -5.14
N CYS A 289 23.20 25.64 -4.91
CA CYS A 289 23.44 26.64 -5.93
C CYS A 289 24.93 26.73 -6.27
N THR A 290 25.26 26.93 -7.52
CA THR A 290 26.64 27.26 -7.93
C THR A 290 26.84 28.76 -7.93
N ASP A 291 27.92 29.18 -7.33
CA ASP A 291 28.35 30.59 -7.27
C ASP A 291 28.89 31.06 -8.63
N ASN A 292 28.08 31.06 -9.67
CA ASN A 292 28.44 31.71 -10.92
C ASN A 292 28.08 33.20 -10.83
N GLN A 293 29.07 34.06 -10.73
CA GLN A 293 28.94 35.51 -10.56
C GLN A 293 28.34 36.24 -11.77
N SER A 294 27.78 35.53 -12.77
CA SER A 294 27.12 36.18 -13.89
C SER A 294 25.71 36.66 -13.51
N PRO A 295 25.38 37.96 -13.64
CA PRO A 295 24.03 38.46 -13.34
C PRO A 295 22.91 37.85 -14.17
N LYS A 296 23.22 37.21 -15.31
CA LYS A 296 22.27 36.61 -16.24
C LYS A 296 22.20 35.08 -16.14
N ASP A 297 22.91 34.48 -15.18
CA ASP A 297 22.81 33.03 -14.97
C ASP A 297 21.53 32.72 -14.20
N PRO A 298 20.62 31.90 -14.75
CA PRO A 298 19.41 31.47 -14.07
C PRO A 298 19.64 30.86 -12.67
N VAL A 299 20.73 30.11 -12.49
CA VAL A 299 21.11 29.50 -11.21
C VAL A 299 21.57 30.59 -10.23
N GLY A 300 22.32 31.60 -10.68
CA GLY A 300 22.75 32.75 -9.88
C GLY A 300 21.56 33.62 -9.44
N ALA A 301 20.54 33.80 -10.27
CA ALA A 301 19.32 34.52 -9.90
C ALA A 301 18.57 33.83 -8.77
N LEU A 302 18.41 32.48 -8.83
CA LEU A 302 17.79 31.67 -7.79
C LEU A 302 18.60 31.71 -6.48
N HIS A 303 19.93 31.63 -6.56
CA HIS A 303 20.81 31.71 -5.39
C HIS A 303 20.60 33.03 -4.64
N ARG A 304 20.62 34.18 -5.34
CA ARG A 304 20.38 35.48 -4.75
C ARG A 304 19.00 35.60 -4.12
N CYS A 305 17.97 35.05 -4.77
CA CYS A 305 16.61 35.05 -4.26
C CYS A 305 16.50 34.24 -2.94
N ILE A 306 17.04 33.00 -2.91
CA ILE A 306 16.99 32.15 -1.70
C ILE A 306 17.82 32.80 -0.59
N HIS A 307 18.99 33.37 -0.88
CA HIS A 307 19.84 34.03 0.12
C HIS A 307 19.13 35.23 0.74
N ALA A 308 18.52 36.09 -0.09
CA ALA A 308 17.71 37.21 0.40
C ALA A 308 16.49 36.74 1.21
N ALA A 309 15.80 35.66 0.75
CA ALA A 309 14.70 35.06 1.49
C ALA A 309 15.13 34.53 2.86
N VAL A 310 16.30 33.87 2.98
CA VAL A 310 16.88 33.41 4.24
C VAL A 310 17.01 34.59 5.24
N HIS A 311 17.60 35.71 4.83
CA HIS A 311 17.73 36.89 5.71
C HIS A 311 16.38 37.48 6.09
N LEU A 312 15.43 37.54 5.15
CA LEU A 312 14.10 38.09 5.38
C LEU A 312 13.31 37.29 6.41
N ILE A 313 13.35 35.95 6.31
CA ILE A 313 12.49 35.07 7.11
C ILE A 313 13.16 34.55 8.40
N GLU A 314 14.46 34.77 8.59
CA GLU A 314 15.23 34.19 9.71
C GLU A 314 14.58 34.43 11.09
N PRO A 315 14.10 35.63 11.46
CA PRO A 315 13.45 35.84 12.76
C PRO A 315 12.14 35.06 12.90
N TYR A 316 11.38 34.94 11.82
CA TYR A 316 10.10 34.23 11.81
C TYR A 316 10.31 32.71 11.83
N ALA A 317 11.29 32.21 11.09
CA ALA A 317 11.63 30.80 11.06
C ALA A 317 12.15 30.31 12.43
N LYS A 318 13.02 31.08 13.09
CA LYS A 318 13.49 30.79 14.45
C LYS A 318 12.33 30.78 15.45
N LYS A 319 11.41 31.73 15.39
CA LYS A 319 10.20 31.76 16.23
C LYS A 319 9.28 30.56 15.98
N ALA A 320 9.12 30.15 14.72
CA ALA A 320 8.33 28.98 14.33
C ALA A 320 9.04 27.63 14.61
N GLY A 321 10.30 27.65 15.05
CA GLY A 321 11.12 26.45 15.29
C GLY A 321 11.48 25.68 14.02
N LEU A 322 11.52 26.37 12.87
CA LEU A 322 11.83 25.81 11.55
C LEU A 322 13.30 26.05 11.17
N PRO A 323 13.97 25.09 10.49
CA PRO A 323 15.27 25.31 9.89
C PRO A 323 15.18 26.41 8.82
N VAL A 324 16.01 27.45 8.94
CA VAL A 324 15.88 28.69 8.15
C VAL A 324 16.02 28.41 6.66
N ARG A 325 17.01 27.59 6.26
CA ARG A 325 17.23 27.26 4.84
C ARG A 325 16.07 26.50 4.23
N PHE A 326 15.57 25.46 4.95
CA PHE A 326 14.39 24.70 4.53
C PHE A 326 13.15 25.60 4.41
N ALA A 327 12.93 26.48 5.40
CA ALA A 327 11.82 27.43 5.36
C ALA A 327 11.94 28.41 4.18
N ALA A 328 13.15 28.88 3.85
CA ALA A 328 13.39 29.78 2.73
C ALA A 328 13.11 29.11 1.37
N THR A 329 13.59 27.88 1.16
CA THR A 329 13.31 27.16 -0.08
C THR A 329 11.81 26.87 -0.23
N LYS A 330 11.14 26.42 0.85
CA LYS A 330 9.72 26.09 0.84
C LYS A 330 8.80 27.32 0.69
N ILE A 331 9.16 28.48 1.25
CA ILE A 331 8.37 29.69 1.05
C ILE A 331 8.52 30.23 -0.38
N VAL A 332 9.70 30.12 -0.98
CA VAL A 332 9.93 30.44 -2.39
C VAL A 332 9.13 29.49 -3.29
N GLU A 333 9.03 28.19 -2.97
CA GLU A 333 8.16 27.21 -3.64
C GLU A 333 6.66 27.48 -3.43
N LYS A 334 6.26 28.45 -2.58
CA LYS A 334 4.87 28.72 -2.22
C LYS A 334 4.19 27.55 -1.48
N ASP A 335 4.93 26.85 -0.60
CA ASP A 335 4.37 25.79 0.24
C ASP A 335 3.38 26.37 1.26
N SER A 336 2.09 26.07 1.07
CA SER A 336 0.98 26.64 1.85
C SER A 336 1.03 26.29 3.35
N LEU A 337 1.64 25.15 3.71
CA LEU A 337 1.76 24.72 5.11
C LEU A 337 2.88 25.47 5.82
N ILE A 338 4.01 25.69 5.15
CA ILE A 338 5.12 26.48 5.68
C ILE A 338 4.73 27.97 5.73
N GLU A 339 4.01 28.48 4.73
CA GLU A 339 3.50 29.86 4.72
C GLU A 339 2.61 30.14 5.95
N LYS A 340 1.67 29.24 6.24
CA LYS A 340 0.81 29.32 7.43
C LYS A 340 1.61 29.26 8.74
N ARG A 341 2.64 28.42 8.80
CA ARG A 341 3.46 28.24 10.00
C ARG A 341 4.40 29.40 10.28
N LEU A 342 4.93 30.04 9.23
CA LEU A 342 5.77 31.23 9.34
C LEU A 342 4.95 32.49 9.70
N ALA A 343 3.68 32.55 9.26
CA ALA A 343 2.77 33.67 9.50
C ALA A 343 3.41 35.05 9.23
N LEU A 344 4.02 35.21 8.04
CA LEU A 344 4.71 36.44 7.66
C LEU A 344 3.73 37.60 7.58
N PRO A 345 4.13 38.81 8.03
CA PRO A 345 3.39 40.04 7.81
C PRO A 345 3.22 40.38 6.31
N GLU A 346 2.15 41.06 5.94
CA GLU A 346 1.86 41.41 4.53
C GLU A 346 2.95 42.24 3.87
N GLY A 347 3.68 43.08 4.64
CA GLY A 347 4.85 43.84 4.14
C GLY A 347 5.97 42.92 3.68
N GLU A 348 6.32 41.90 4.50
CA GLU A 348 7.37 40.91 4.22
C GLU A 348 6.99 39.99 3.05
N LYS A 349 5.72 39.64 2.93
CA LYS A 349 5.21 38.85 1.79
C LYS A 349 5.39 39.62 0.47
N LYS A 350 5.08 40.90 0.45
CA LYS A 350 5.27 41.72 -0.74
C LYS A 350 6.76 41.83 -1.15
N VAL A 351 7.65 41.94 -0.16
CA VAL A 351 9.10 41.95 -0.44
C VAL A 351 9.54 40.59 -1.02
N LEU A 352 9.08 39.48 -0.42
CA LEU A 352 9.36 38.14 -0.92
C LEU A 352 8.85 37.96 -2.35
N ASP A 353 7.61 38.35 -2.63
CA ASP A 353 7.03 38.25 -3.98
C ASP A 353 7.81 39.12 -4.99
N GLY A 354 8.31 40.29 -4.57
CA GLY A 354 9.22 41.13 -5.38
C GLY A 354 10.54 40.43 -5.71
N LEU A 355 11.18 39.79 -4.71
CA LEU A 355 12.40 38.99 -4.90
C LEU A 355 12.19 37.82 -5.87
N VAL A 356 11.10 37.12 -5.71
CA VAL A 356 10.73 36.00 -6.59
C VAL A 356 10.44 36.48 -8.02
N HIS A 357 9.72 37.59 -8.18
CA HIS A 357 9.43 38.12 -9.50
C HIS A 357 10.72 38.54 -10.25
N VAL A 358 11.69 39.13 -9.55
CA VAL A 358 13.01 39.45 -10.14
C VAL A 358 13.74 38.17 -10.56
N MET A 359 13.72 37.15 -9.70
CA MET A 359 14.34 35.86 -9.99
C MET A 359 13.70 35.15 -11.20
N GLU A 360 12.38 35.16 -11.31
CA GLU A 360 11.65 34.57 -12.45
C GLU A 360 11.95 35.33 -13.77
N LYS A 361 12.03 36.65 -13.71
CA LYS A 361 12.39 37.48 -14.86
C LYS A 361 13.84 37.28 -15.33
N ASP A 362 14.79 37.27 -14.40
CA ASP A 362 16.20 37.07 -14.70
C ASP A 362 16.55 35.65 -15.08
N GLY A 363 15.88 34.67 -14.44
CA GLY A 363 16.12 33.26 -14.62
C GLY A 363 15.35 32.62 -15.79
N GLY A 364 14.27 33.25 -16.27
CA GLY A 364 13.42 32.73 -17.34
C GLY A 364 12.62 31.45 -16.97
N LEU A 365 12.65 31.06 -15.71
CA LEU A 365 11.89 29.92 -15.16
C LEU A 365 11.04 30.42 -13.99
N ASP A 366 9.87 29.85 -13.85
CA ASP A 366 9.06 30.08 -12.64
C ASP A 366 9.73 29.44 -11.39
N ARG A 367 9.34 29.91 -10.22
CA ARG A 367 9.94 29.56 -8.92
C ARG A 367 10.04 28.06 -8.65
N GLU A 368 8.99 27.30 -8.98
CA GLU A 368 8.92 25.87 -8.74
C GLU A 368 9.87 25.11 -9.68
N ALA A 369 9.83 25.42 -10.97
CA ALA A 369 10.70 24.83 -11.97
C ALA A 369 12.17 25.20 -11.74
N ALA A 370 12.45 26.44 -11.32
CA ALA A 370 13.81 26.89 -11.03
C ALA A 370 14.45 26.09 -9.87
N LEU A 371 13.71 25.87 -8.77
CA LEU A 371 14.18 25.09 -7.62
C LEU A 371 14.37 23.61 -7.94
N ALA A 372 13.40 23.00 -8.61
CA ALA A 372 13.53 21.61 -9.04
C ALA A 372 14.72 21.43 -10.00
N ASN A 373 14.86 22.32 -10.96
CA ASN A 373 15.97 22.29 -11.93
C ASN A 373 17.33 22.50 -11.28
N MET A 374 17.43 23.39 -10.29
CA MET A 374 18.67 23.58 -9.50
C MET A 374 19.11 22.27 -8.83
N ARG A 375 18.18 21.59 -8.13
CA ARG A 375 18.49 20.32 -7.45
C ARG A 375 18.89 19.24 -8.46
N PHE A 376 18.14 19.05 -9.55
CA PHE A 376 18.46 18.03 -10.55
C PHE A 376 19.78 18.32 -11.29
N ASN A 377 20.08 19.56 -11.61
CA ASN A 377 21.36 19.94 -12.22
C ASN A 377 22.55 19.67 -11.29
N PHE A 378 22.37 19.90 -9.97
CA PHE A 378 23.39 19.54 -8.99
C PHE A 378 23.58 18.02 -8.93
N ILE A 379 22.48 17.26 -8.85
CA ILE A 379 22.51 15.79 -8.80
C ILE A 379 23.17 15.23 -10.07
N GLU A 380 22.84 15.74 -11.24
CA GLU A 380 23.41 15.29 -12.51
C GLU A 380 24.93 15.50 -12.55
N LYS A 381 25.42 16.69 -12.19
CA LYS A 381 26.85 16.99 -12.07
C LYS A 381 27.54 16.12 -11.01
N LEU A 382 26.87 15.86 -9.89
CA LEU A 382 27.37 14.98 -8.83
C LEU A 382 27.53 13.55 -9.34
N CYS A 383 26.46 12.97 -9.90
CA CYS A 383 26.46 11.62 -10.44
C CYS A 383 27.40 11.47 -11.62
N GLU A 384 27.56 12.52 -12.41
CA GLU A 384 28.56 12.53 -13.48
C GLU A 384 29.99 12.32 -12.99
N LYS A 385 30.36 12.84 -11.86
CA LYS A 385 31.69 12.69 -11.27
C LYS A 385 31.85 11.39 -10.48
N THR A 386 30.80 10.96 -9.80
CA THR A 386 30.92 9.92 -8.76
C THR A 386 30.35 8.56 -9.15
N VAL A 387 29.49 8.49 -10.19
CA VAL A 387 28.80 7.23 -10.55
C VAL A 387 29.21 6.76 -11.93
N VAL A 388 29.74 5.55 -11.99
CA VAL A 388 29.95 4.80 -13.24
C VAL A 388 28.74 3.91 -13.47
N LYS A 389 27.85 4.33 -14.37
CA LYS A 389 26.65 3.56 -14.70
C LYS A 389 27.05 2.26 -15.41
N PRO A 390 26.50 1.10 -15.00
CA PRO A 390 26.67 -0.12 -15.78
C PRO A 390 25.99 0.06 -17.14
N ALA A 391 26.52 -0.58 -18.18
CA ALA A 391 25.72 -0.89 -19.35
C ALA A 391 24.45 -1.60 -18.90
N GLU A 392 23.29 -1.39 -19.57
CA GLU A 392 21.97 -1.89 -19.18
C GLU A 392 22.00 -3.20 -18.38
N SER A 393 21.48 -3.20 -17.16
CA SER A 393 21.55 -4.35 -16.27
C SER A 393 20.85 -5.57 -16.89
N ARG A 394 21.40 -6.77 -16.70
CA ARG A 394 20.80 -8.02 -17.17
C ARG A 394 19.39 -8.21 -16.60
N GLU A 395 19.17 -7.75 -15.38
CA GLU A 395 17.88 -7.80 -14.72
C GLU A 395 16.85 -6.86 -15.36
N HIS A 396 17.28 -5.67 -15.75
CA HIS A 396 16.45 -4.75 -16.50
C HIS A 396 16.03 -5.34 -17.85
N LYS A 397 16.98 -5.91 -18.62
CA LYS A 397 16.68 -6.60 -19.90
C LYS A 397 15.68 -7.74 -19.72
N ARG A 398 15.83 -8.55 -18.65
CA ARG A 398 14.88 -9.61 -18.31
C ARG A 398 13.50 -9.03 -17.95
N SER A 399 13.46 -7.98 -17.14
CA SER A 399 12.20 -7.31 -16.75
C SER A 399 11.45 -6.78 -17.97
N VAL A 400 12.16 -6.17 -18.92
CA VAL A 400 11.59 -5.69 -20.19
C VAL A 400 11.05 -6.83 -21.03
N ALA A 401 11.77 -7.95 -21.13
CA ALA A 401 11.32 -9.12 -21.88
C ALA A 401 10.06 -9.75 -21.25
N ILE A 402 10.00 -9.86 -19.93
CA ILE A 402 8.84 -10.34 -19.18
C ILE A 402 7.67 -9.37 -19.34
N ASP A 403 7.90 -8.07 -19.20
CA ASP A 403 6.88 -7.03 -19.36
C ASP A 403 6.27 -6.99 -20.76
N ARG A 404 7.03 -7.38 -21.80
CA ARG A 404 6.51 -7.50 -23.17
C ARG A 404 5.32 -8.47 -23.25
N ILE A 405 5.31 -9.50 -22.39
CA ILE A 405 4.24 -10.49 -22.31
C ILE A 405 3.19 -10.04 -21.29
N LEU A 406 3.61 -9.74 -20.04
CA LEU A 406 2.70 -9.48 -18.92
C LEU A 406 1.96 -8.13 -19.02
N THR A 407 2.49 -7.16 -19.74
CA THR A 407 1.85 -5.86 -19.99
C THR A 407 1.54 -5.60 -21.47
N GLY A 408 1.63 -6.63 -22.30
CA GLY A 408 1.34 -6.53 -23.73
C GLY A 408 -0.14 -6.24 -24.02
N LYS A 409 -0.43 -5.58 -25.14
CA LYS A 409 -1.77 -5.09 -25.52
C LYS A 409 -2.86 -6.18 -25.48
N TYR A 410 -2.56 -7.40 -25.92
CA TYR A 410 -3.51 -8.52 -25.99
C TYR A 410 -3.23 -9.61 -24.96
N THR A 411 -2.03 -9.67 -24.40
CA THR A 411 -1.57 -10.74 -23.49
C THR A 411 -1.76 -10.39 -22.03
N ALA A 412 -1.80 -9.11 -21.67
CA ALA A 412 -1.85 -8.68 -20.26
C ALA A 412 -3.05 -9.25 -19.49
N ILE A 413 -4.26 -9.13 -20.04
CA ILE A 413 -5.48 -9.61 -19.35
C ILE A 413 -5.53 -11.15 -19.30
N PRO A 414 -5.28 -11.90 -20.39
CA PRO A 414 -5.22 -13.36 -20.34
C PRO A 414 -4.15 -13.87 -19.36
N CYS A 415 -2.94 -13.31 -19.38
CA CYS A 415 -1.88 -13.69 -18.43
C CYS A 415 -2.30 -13.41 -16.98
N PHE A 416 -2.90 -12.26 -16.72
CA PHE A 416 -3.40 -11.91 -15.40
C PHE A 416 -4.45 -12.93 -14.92
N VAL A 417 -5.46 -13.23 -15.76
CA VAL A 417 -6.49 -14.21 -15.43
C VAL A 417 -5.88 -15.60 -15.19
N GLY A 418 -4.92 -16.01 -16.03
CA GLY A 418 -4.21 -17.29 -15.87
C GLY A 418 -3.43 -17.38 -14.56
N ILE A 419 -2.63 -16.36 -14.21
CA ILE A 419 -1.86 -16.31 -12.96
C ILE A 419 -2.81 -16.36 -11.75
N MET A 420 -3.87 -15.58 -11.77
CA MET A 420 -4.84 -15.56 -10.67
C MET A 420 -5.62 -16.87 -10.55
N ALA A 421 -5.98 -17.48 -11.67
CA ALA A 421 -6.61 -18.80 -11.67
C ALA A 421 -5.68 -19.85 -11.03
N ILE A 422 -4.39 -19.85 -11.35
CA ILE A 422 -3.39 -20.73 -10.72
C ILE A 422 -3.33 -20.48 -9.21
N VAL A 423 -3.23 -19.23 -8.78
CA VAL A 423 -3.18 -18.86 -7.35
C VAL A 423 -4.43 -19.35 -6.62
N PHE A 424 -5.62 -19.11 -7.17
CA PHE A 424 -6.88 -19.53 -6.53
C PHE A 424 -7.05 -21.05 -6.52
N VAL A 425 -6.74 -21.71 -7.62
CA VAL A 425 -6.83 -23.18 -7.70
C VAL A 425 -5.85 -23.84 -6.72
N MET A 426 -4.61 -23.34 -6.66
CA MET A 426 -3.62 -23.86 -5.69
C MET A 426 -4.02 -23.60 -4.24
N THR A 427 -4.60 -22.44 -3.96
CA THR A 427 -5.02 -22.06 -2.60
C THR A 427 -6.26 -22.84 -2.14
N PHE A 428 -7.30 -22.94 -2.98
CA PHE A 428 -8.61 -23.43 -2.53
C PHE A 428 -8.88 -24.88 -2.90
N ASN A 429 -8.21 -25.43 -3.93
CA ASN A 429 -8.48 -26.80 -4.38
C ASN A 429 -7.34 -27.79 -4.07
N TYR A 430 -6.09 -27.30 -3.96
CA TYR A 430 -4.93 -28.18 -3.75
C TYR A 430 -4.23 -27.90 -2.43
N LEU A 431 -3.23 -27.05 -2.43
CA LEU A 431 -2.32 -26.86 -1.29
C LEU A 431 -3.04 -26.35 -0.04
N GLY A 432 -3.81 -25.27 -0.15
CA GLY A 432 -4.53 -24.71 0.98
C GLY A 432 -5.66 -25.62 1.47
N ALA A 433 -6.39 -26.29 0.58
CA ALA A 433 -7.41 -27.27 0.95
C ALA A 433 -6.77 -28.46 1.70
N TRP A 434 -5.74 -29.08 1.14
CA TRP A 434 -5.04 -30.22 1.77
C TRP A 434 -4.51 -29.88 3.17
N LEU A 435 -3.89 -28.71 3.34
CA LEU A 435 -3.41 -28.25 4.65
C LEU A 435 -4.55 -27.96 5.62
N SER A 436 -5.66 -27.39 5.12
CA SER A 436 -6.85 -27.11 5.93
C SER A 436 -7.55 -28.39 6.37
N ASP A 437 -7.68 -29.38 5.48
CA ASP A 437 -8.28 -30.68 5.81
C ASP A 437 -7.45 -31.42 6.88
N GLY A 438 -6.11 -31.41 6.73
CA GLY A 438 -5.19 -31.93 7.72
C GLY A 438 -5.32 -31.23 9.08
N MET A 439 -5.38 -29.90 9.09
CA MET A 439 -5.58 -29.13 10.33
C MET A 439 -6.94 -29.42 10.96
N THR A 440 -7.99 -29.48 10.16
CA THR A 440 -9.36 -29.81 10.62
C THR A 440 -9.42 -31.20 11.22
N MET A 441 -8.73 -32.18 10.64
CA MET A 441 -8.62 -33.52 11.19
C MET A 441 -7.97 -33.51 12.59
N VAL A 442 -6.87 -32.79 12.75
CA VAL A 442 -6.18 -32.61 14.04
C VAL A 442 -7.08 -31.94 15.07
N VAL A 443 -7.75 -30.85 14.67
CA VAL A 443 -8.68 -30.10 15.53
C VAL A 443 -9.83 -31.01 15.98
N ASN A 444 -10.48 -31.73 15.06
CA ASN A 444 -11.57 -32.62 15.37
C ASN A 444 -11.12 -33.77 16.28
N TRP A 445 -9.90 -34.27 16.11
CA TRP A 445 -9.32 -35.27 17.00
C TRP A 445 -9.14 -34.74 18.43
N VAL A 446 -8.64 -33.48 18.57
CA VAL A 446 -8.49 -32.81 19.88
C VAL A 446 -9.86 -32.59 20.52
N ILE A 447 -10.85 -32.12 19.75
CA ILE A 447 -12.22 -31.92 20.23
C ILE A 447 -12.83 -33.22 20.73
N ALA A 448 -12.68 -34.32 19.96
CA ALA A 448 -13.18 -35.65 20.35
C ALA A 448 -12.47 -36.21 21.60
N LEU A 449 -11.16 -35.93 21.75
CA LEU A 449 -10.39 -36.32 22.94
C LEU A 449 -10.89 -35.62 24.19
N ILE A 450 -11.09 -34.27 24.10
CA ILE A 450 -11.63 -33.48 25.21
C ILE A 450 -13.07 -33.87 25.52
N GLY A 451 -13.92 -34.10 24.50
CA GLY A 451 -15.29 -34.54 24.66
C GLY A 451 -15.39 -35.89 25.47
N ARG A 452 -14.57 -36.87 25.07
CA ARG A 452 -14.48 -38.16 25.82
C ARG A 452 -13.98 -37.94 27.25
N GLY A 453 -13.02 -37.06 27.45
CA GLY A 453 -12.52 -36.71 28.79
C GLY A 453 -13.60 -36.12 29.70
N LEU A 454 -14.47 -35.24 29.15
CA LEU A 454 -15.60 -34.67 29.87
C LEU A 454 -16.70 -35.69 30.19
N GLU A 455 -16.95 -36.62 29.25
CA GLU A 455 -17.88 -37.77 29.49
C GLU A 455 -17.40 -38.62 30.64
N VAL A 456 -16.14 -39.04 30.63
CA VAL A 456 -15.52 -39.85 31.71
C VAL A 456 -15.51 -39.12 33.05
N ALA A 457 -15.35 -37.81 33.03
CA ALA A 457 -15.39 -36.95 34.22
C ALA A 457 -16.80 -36.73 34.77
N GLY A 458 -17.86 -37.23 34.12
CA GLY A 458 -19.26 -37.10 34.54
C GLY A 458 -19.81 -35.70 34.50
N VAL A 459 -19.28 -34.86 33.61
CA VAL A 459 -19.71 -33.46 33.46
C VAL A 459 -21.13 -33.41 32.87
N SER A 460 -21.96 -32.45 33.34
CA SER A 460 -23.34 -32.28 32.84
C SER A 460 -23.36 -32.07 31.31
N SER A 461 -24.36 -32.64 30.63
CA SER A 461 -24.52 -32.56 29.18
C SER A 461 -24.54 -31.13 28.63
N VAL A 462 -25.06 -30.19 29.40
CA VAL A 462 -25.06 -28.76 29.09
C VAL A 462 -23.65 -28.18 29.00
N LEU A 463 -22.85 -28.47 30.04
CA LEU A 463 -21.49 -27.95 30.12
C LEU A 463 -20.62 -28.63 29.09
N GLN A 464 -20.86 -29.92 28.78
CA GLN A 464 -20.21 -30.63 27.70
C GLN A 464 -20.52 -30.02 26.33
N SER A 465 -21.79 -29.75 26.01
CA SER A 465 -22.18 -29.07 24.78
C SER A 465 -21.62 -27.63 24.71
N LEU A 466 -21.61 -26.87 25.79
CA LEU A 466 -20.99 -25.56 25.83
C LEU A 466 -19.50 -25.64 25.47
N VAL A 467 -18.76 -26.56 26.04
CA VAL A 467 -17.33 -26.71 25.82
C VAL A 467 -17.04 -27.27 24.43
N VAL A 468 -17.70 -28.35 24.03
CA VAL A 468 -17.43 -29.06 22.76
C VAL A 468 -18.01 -28.30 21.56
N ASP A 469 -19.33 -28.03 21.60
CA ASP A 469 -20.05 -27.46 20.46
C ASP A 469 -19.94 -25.93 20.41
N GLY A 470 -19.89 -25.24 21.56
CA GLY A 470 -19.80 -23.79 21.65
C GLY A 470 -18.35 -23.31 21.53
N ILE A 471 -17.47 -23.72 22.47
CA ILE A 471 -16.12 -23.17 22.60
C ILE A 471 -15.16 -23.83 21.61
N LEU A 472 -14.99 -25.16 21.69
CA LEU A 472 -13.98 -25.87 20.91
C LEU A 472 -14.30 -25.90 19.42
N SER A 473 -15.57 -26.06 19.05
CA SER A 473 -16.02 -26.02 17.65
C SER A 473 -15.82 -24.62 17.06
N GLY A 474 -16.11 -23.55 17.82
CA GLY A 474 -15.86 -22.16 17.40
C GLY A 474 -14.39 -21.86 17.19
N ILE A 475 -13.53 -22.27 18.12
CA ILE A 475 -12.07 -22.16 17.99
C ILE A 475 -11.57 -23.00 16.81
N GLY A 476 -12.05 -24.22 16.71
CA GLY A 476 -11.67 -25.19 15.69
C GLY A 476 -11.96 -24.71 14.27
N SER A 477 -13.09 -24.06 14.05
CA SER A 477 -13.44 -23.52 12.74
C SER A 477 -12.44 -22.43 12.28
N VAL A 478 -12.01 -21.56 13.19
CA VAL A 478 -11.01 -20.51 12.87
C VAL A 478 -9.64 -21.12 12.58
N ILE A 479 -9.20 -22.08 13.38
CA ILE A 479 -7.92 -22.77 13.21
C ILE A 479 -7.92 -23.61 11.93
N GLY A 480 -9.02 -24.28 11.62
CA GLY A 480 -9.18 -25.06 10.39
C GLY A 480 -9.03 -24.23 9.12
N PHE A 481 -9.51 -22.98 9.12
CA PHE A 481 -9.40 -22.08 7.98
C PHE A 481 -8.03 -21.37 7.85
N LEU A 482 -7.25 -21.34 8.92
CA LEU A 482 -5.97 -20.64 8.97
C LEU A 482 -4.99 -21.06 7.86
N PRO A 483 -4.79 -22.37 7.58
CA PRO A 483 -3.85 -22.81 6.54
C PRO A 483 -4.21 -22.31 5.13
N THR A 484 -5.50 -22.27 4.80
CA THR A 484 -5.97 -21.73 3.51
C THR A 484 -5.65 -20.24 3.39
N ILE A 485 -5.85 -19.46 4.46
CA ILE A 485 -5.53 -18.03 4.49
C ILE A 485 -4.02 -17.81 4.39
N VAL A 486 -3.22 -18.60 5.11
CA VAL A 486 -1.75 -18.54 5.06
C VAL A 486 -1.24 -18.85 3.65
N THR A 487 -1.81 -19.87 2.99
CA THR A 487 -1.47 -20.22 1.59
C THR A 487 -1.83 -19.11 0.62
N LEU A 488 -2.98 -18.45 0.79
CA LEU A 488 -3.35 -17.30 -0.02
C LEU A 488 -2.34 -16.15 0.16
N PHE A 489 -1.99 -15.82 1.40
CA PHE A 489 -0.99 -14.78 1.66
C PHE A 489 0.39 -15.14 1.13
N PHE A 490 0.78 -16.40 1.15
CA PHE A 490 2.03 -16.88 0.55
C PHE A 490 2.10 -16.52 -0.94
N PHE A 491 1.10 -16.89 -1.72
CA PHE A 491 1.08 -16.57 -3.15
C PHE A 491 0.97 -15.06 -3.41
N LEU A 492 0.15 -14.34 -2.65
CA LEU A 492 0.02 -12.89 -2.79
C LEU A 492 1.33 -12.17 -2.45
N SER A 493 2.05 -12.59 -1.41
CA SER A 493 3.35 -12.03 -1.05
C SER A 493 4.39 -12.25 -2.17
N ILE A 494 4.40 -13.43 -2.80
CA ILE A 494 5.24 -13.68 -3.96
C ILE A 494 4.92 -12.72 -5.12
N LEU A 495 3.64 -12.53 -5.42
CA LEU A 495 3.23 -11.62 -6.49
C LEU A 495 3.56 -10.14 -6.17
N GLU A 496 3.48 -9.75 -4.88
CA GLU A 496 3.84 -8.41 -4.42
C GLU A 496 5.34 -8.19 -4.49
N ASP A 497 6.14 -9.07 -3.88
CA ASP A 497 7.60 -8.97 -3.83
C ASP A 497 8.26 -9.06 -5.23
N THR A 498 7.69 -9.86 -6.14
CA THR A 498 8.16 -9.92 -7.53
C THR A 498 7.89 -8.62 -8.32
N GLY A 499 7.08 -7.70 -7.81
CA GLY A 499 6.68 -6.48 -8.50
C GLY A 499 5.57 -6.68 -9.55
N TYR A 500 4.95 -7.87 -9.61
CA TYR A 500 3.86 -8.15 -10.55
C TYR A 500 2.60 -7.32 -10.26
N MET A 501 2.29 -7.07 -8.97
CA MET A 501 1.13 -6.28 -8.56
C MET A 501 1.17 -4.82 -9.07
N ALA A 502 2.36 -4.24 -9.20
CA ALA A 502 2.53 -2.91 -9.80
C ALA A 502 2.11 -2.90 -11.29
N ARG A 503 2.42 -3.99 -12.03
CA ARG A 503 2.02 -4.14 -13.43
C ARG A 503 0.52 -4.30 -13.59
N VAL A 504 -0.09 -5.07 -12.70
CA VAL A 504 -1.55 -5.23 -12.66
C VAL A 504 -2.22 -3.88 -12.43
N ALA A 505 -1.73 -3.09 -11.46
CA ALA A 505 -2.23 -1.74 -11.22
C ALA A 505 -2.09 -0.83 -12.44
N PHE A 506 -0.96 -0.91 -13.15
CA PHE A 506 -0.70 -0.19 -14.40
C PHE A 506 -1.71 -0.57 -15.51
N VAL A 507 -1.95 -1.86 -15.71
CA VAL A 507 -2.88 -2.36 -16.75
C VAL A 507 -4.33 -1.96 -16.42
N MET A 508 -4.73 -1.99 -15.16
CA MET A 508 -6.12 -1.80 -14.72
C MET A 508 -6.51 -0.34 -14.47
N ASP A 509 -5.55 0.60 -14.43
CA ASP A 509 -5.80 2.00 -14.03
C ASP A 509 -6.89 2.67 -14.88
N LYS A 510 -6.86 2.50 -16.19
CA LYS A 510 -7.85 3.12 -17.09
C LYS A 510 -9.28 2.64 -16.83
N LEU A 511 -9.47 1.35 -16.52
CA LEU A 511 -10.79 0.79 -16.19
C LEU A 511 -11.31 1.30 -14.85
N LEU A 512 -10.47 1.25 -13.82
CA LEU A 512 -10.86 1.64 -12.47
C LEU A 512 -11.13 3.14 -12.35
N ARG A 513 -10.41 3.96 -13.10
CA ARG A 513 -10.64 5.40 -13.15
C ARG A 513 -12.04 5.78 -13.65
N LYS A 514 -12.61 5.00 -14.57
CA LYS A 514 -14.00 5.21 -15.02
C LYS A 514 -14.99 5.14 -13.86
N ILE A 515 -14.76 4.25 -12.91
CA ILE A 515 -15.59 4.11 -11.72
C ILE A 515 -15.11 4.96 -10.52
N GLY A 516 -14.07 5.78 -10.74
CA GLY A 516 -13.58 6.75 -9.73
C GLY A 516 -12.51 6.20 -8.78
N LEU A 517 -11.84 5.11 -9.14
CA LEU A 517 -10.75 4.48 -8.37
C LEU A 517 -9.42 4.56 -9.12
N SER A 518 -8.30 4.52 -8.39
CA SER A 518 -6.97 4.35 -8.98
C SER A 518 -6.68 2.88 -9.28
N GLY A 519 -5.73 2.61 -10.18
CA GLY A 519 -5.33 1.25 -10.54
C GLY A 519 -4.84 0.42 -9.34
N ARG A 520 -4.26 1.05 -8.32
CA ARG A 520 -3.83 0.39 -7.08
C ARG A 520 -4.99 -0.23 -6.30
N SER A 521 -6.21 0.31 -6.40
CA SER A 521 -7.42 -0.23 -5.76
C SER A 521 -7.80 -1.62 -6.27
N PHE A 522 -7.28 -2.02 -7.44
CA PHE A 522 -7.56 -3.33 -8.02
C PHE A 522 -7.03 -4.48 -7.17
N VAL A 523 -5.87 -4.30 -6.56
CA VAL A 523 -5.21 -5.34 -5.73
C VAL A 523 -6.08 -5.74 -4.53
N PRO A 524 -6.54 -4.83 -3.65
CA PRO A 524 -7.48 -5.16 -2.59
C PRO A 524 -8.79 -5.79 -3.10
N MET A 525 -9.35 -5.27 -4.19
CA MET A 525 -10.58 -5.84 -4.76
C MET A 525 -10.39 -7.28 -5.23
N LEU A 526 -9.23 -7.59 -5.82
CA LEU A 526 -8.87 -8.92 -6.25
C LEU A 526 -8.75 -9.89 -5.08
N ILE A 527 -8.06 -9.48 -4.00
CA ILE A 527 -7.96 -10.25 -2.76
C ILE A 527 -9.35 -10.54 -2.19
N GLY A 528 -10.31 -9.64 -2.43
CA GLY A 528 -11.72 -9.78 -2.03
C GLY A 528 -12.43 -11.01 -2.58
N PHE A 529 -12.02 -11.53 -3.74
CA PHE A 529 -12.51 -12.81 -4.27
C PHE A 529 -12.04 -14.01 -3.44
N GLY A 530 -10.92 -13.90 -2.75
CA GLY A 530 -10.47 -14.89 -1.78
C GLY A 530 -11.13 -14.68 -0.43
N CYS A 531 -10.84 -13.57 0.23
CA CYS A 531 -11.39 -13.20 1.55
C CYS A 531 -11.49 -11.69 1.71
N SER A 532 -12.64 -11.21 2.19
CA SER A 532 -12.89 -9.77 2.39
C SER A 532 -12.04 -9.18 3.53
N VAL A 533 -11.67 -9.94 4.56
CA VAL A 533 -10.87 -9.44 5.69
C VAL A 533 -9.49 -8.96 5.25
N PRO A 534 -8.63 -9.81 4.64
CA PRO A 534 -7.33 -9.36 4.14
C PRO A 534 -7.45 -8.32 3.03
N ALA A 535 -8.51 -8.37 2.22
CA ALA A 535 -8.77 -7.39 1.18
C ALA A 535 -8.96 -5.98 1.75
N ILE A 536 -9.78 -5.84 2.79
CA ILE A 536 -9.99 -4.57 3.49
C ILE A 536 -8.69 -4.09 4.17
N MET A 537 -7.93 -4.98 4.79
CA MET A 537 -6.63 -4.65 5.38
C MET A 537 -5.61 -4.19 4.32
N ALA A 538 -5.60 -4.80 3.14
CA ALA A 538 -4.71 -4.42 2.05
C ALA A 538 -4.99 -3.00 1.51
N THR A 539 -6.18 -2.41 1.78
CA THR A 539 -6.46 -1.03 1.39
C THR A 539 -5.57 0.02 2.06
N ARG A 540 -4.83 -0.35 3.10
CA ARG A 540 -3.84 0.52 3.76
C ARG A 540 -2.69 0.91 2.85
N THR A 541 -2.40 0.12 1.81
CA THR A 541 -1.39 0.45 0.80
C THR A 541 -1.81 1.57 -0.15
N LEU A 542 -3.06 2.03 -0.07
CA LEU A 542 -3.59 3.12 -0.89
C LEU A 542 -3.27 4.47 -0.23
N SER A 543 -2.56 5.33 -0.95
CA SER A 543 -2.13 6.65 -0.50
C SER A 543 -3.28 7.66 -0.35
N SER A 544 -4.40 7.44 -1.03
CA SER A 544 -5.59 8.29 -0.95
C SER A 544 -6.61 7.75 0.04
N GLU A 545 -6.95 8.56 1.05
CA GLU A 545 -8.01 8.24 2.00
C GLU A 545 -9.37 8.03 1.30
N ARG A 546 -9.64 8.82 0.25
CA ARG A 546 -10.83 8.70 -0.59
C ARG A 546 -10.87 7.35 -1.29
N ASP A 547 -9.81 6.98 -2.02
CA ASP A 547 -9.73 5.72 -2.76
C ASP A 547 -9.77 4.54 -1.81
N ARG A 548 -9.11 4.65 -0.64
CA ARG A 548 -9.15 3.65 0.43
C ARG A 548 -10.55 3.40 0.92
N LYS A 549 -11.30 4.46 1.31
CA LYS A 549 -12.67 4.34 1.80
C LYS A 549 -13.61 3.78 0.73
N MET A 550 -13.50 4.26 -0.52
CA MET A 550 -14.28 3.70 -1.63
C MET A 550 -13.99 2.22 -1.86
N THR A 551 -12.73 1.82 -1.86
CA THR A 551 -12.34 0.41 -2.05
C THR A 551 -12.87 -0.48 -0.93
N ILE A 552 -12.80 -0.03 0.35
CA ILE A 552 -13.39 -0.75 1.50
C ILE A 552 -14.89 -0.97 1.29
N LEU A 553 -15.62 0.03 0.80
CA LEU A 553 -17.07 -0.03 0.59
C LEU A 553 -17.46 -0.98 -0.56
N ILE A 554 -16.61 -1.13 -1.57
CA ILE A 554 -16.88 -1.93 -2.77
C ILE A 554 -16.43 -3.39 -2.58
N THR A 555 -15.35 -3.63 -1.84
CA THR A 555 -14.75 -4.96 -1.63
C THR A 555 -15.75 -6.05 -1.23
N PRO A 556 -16.74 -5.84 -0.33
CA PRO A 556 -17.68 -6.87 0.06
C PRO A 556 -18.64 -7.36 -1.04
N PHE A 557 -18.78 -6.64 -2.16
CA PHE A 557 -19.55 -7.09 -3.33
C PHE A 557 -18.83 -8.21 -4.10
N MET A 558 -17.50 -8.37 -3.87
CA MET A 558 -16.75 -9.47 -4.46
C MET A 558 -17.14 -10.79 -3.78
N SER A 559 -17.29 -11.84 -4.60
CA SER A 559 -17.66 -13.17 -4.10
C SER A 559 -16.46 -13.83 -3.43
N CYS A 560 -16.42 -13.89 -2.10
CA CYS A 560 -15.35 -14.56 -1.37
C CYS A 560 -15.52 -16.09 -1.40
N SER A 561 -14.44 -16.84 -1.12
CA SER A 561 -14.40 -18.30 -1.12
C SER A 561 -15.40 -18.97 -0.16
N ALA A 562 -15.71 -18.33 0.98
CA ALA A 562 -16.68 -18.83 1.94
C ALA A 562 -18.12 -18.91 1.41
N LYS A 563 -18.42 -18.28 0.27
CA LYS A 563 -19.73 -18.39 -0.42
C LYS A 563 -19.78 -19.62 -1.34
N LEU A 564 -18.63 -20.17 -1.75
CA LEU A 564 -18.58 -21.32 -2.69
C LEU A 564 -19.32 -22.55 -2.22
N PRO A 565 -19.25 -22.98 -0.94
CA PRO A 565 -20.05 -24.12 -0.44
C PRO A 565 -21.55 -23.90 -0.64
N ILE A 566 -22.06 -22.66 -0.44
CA ILE A 566 -23.48 -22.35 -0.66
C ILE A 566 -23.84 -22.53 -2.15
N TYR A 567 -22.97 -22.00 -3.03
CA TYR A 567 -23.17 -22.15 -4.49
C TYR A 567 -23.13 -23.61 -4.90
N GLY A 568 -22.15 -24.39 -4.38
CA GLY A 568 -22.02 -25.81 -4.65
C GLY A 568 -23.25 -26.62 -4.24
N LEU A 569 -23.74 -26.42 -3.02
CA LEU A 569 -24.92 -27.09 -2.49
C LEU A 569 -26.15 -26.83 -3.38
N LEU A 570 -26.51 -25.57 -3.58
CA LEU A 570 -27.74 -25.22 -4.30
C LEU A 570 -27.62 -25.48 -5.82
N THR A 571 -26.48 -25.25 -6.42
CA THR A 571 -26.32 -25.56 -7.86
C THR A 571 -26.34 -27.08 -8.10
N SER A 572 -25.84 -27.89 -7.16
CA SER A 572 -25.91 -29.34 -7.29
C SER A 572 -27.32 -29.89 -7.08
N ALA A 573 -28.11 -29.26 -6.21
CA ALA A 573 -29.48 -29.71 -5.89
C ALA A 573 -30.52 -29.34 -6.98
N PHE A 574 -30.35 -28.17 -7.61
CA PHE A 574 -31.39 -27.58 -8.48
C PHE A 574 -31.03 -27.46 -9.96
N PHE A 575 -29.72 -27.51 -10.33
CA PHE A 575 -29.33 -27.28 -11.72
C PHE A 575 -28.64 -28.52 -12.35
N PRO A 576 -28.95 -28.86 -13.61
CA PRO A 576 -28.26 -29.87 -14.37
C PRO A 576 -26.76 -29.62 -14.45
N LYS A 577 -25.94 -30.67 -14.50
CA LYS A 577 -24.46 -30.59 -14.45
C LYS A 577 -23.86 -29.59 -15.46
N GLN A 578 -24.43 -29.50 -16.65
CA GLN A 578 -23.99 -28.64 -17.75
C GLN A 578 -24.24 -27.13 -17.46
N TRP A 579 -25.24 -26.78 -16.65
CA TRP A 579 -25.60 -25.38 -16.34
C TRP A 579 -24.97 -24.85 -15.03
N ARG A 580 -24.43 -25.72 -14.17
CA ARG A 580 -23.86 -25.33 -12.89
C ARG A 580 -22.75 -24.28 -13.02
N GLY A 581 -21.85 -24.48 -13.99
CA GLY A 581 -20.78 -23.53 -14.26
C GLY A 581 -21.30 -22.15 -14.74
N VAL A 582 -22.33 -22.16 -15.59
CA VAL A 582 -22.96 -20.92 -16.08
C VAL A 582 -23.61 -20.14 -14.95
N VAL A 583 -24.35 -20.83 -14.07
CA VAL A 583 -24.96 -20.21 -12.88
C VAL A 583 -23.88 -19.62 -11.95
N MET A 584 -22.80 -20.33 -11.71
CA MET A 584 -21.70 -19.79 -10.87
C MET A 584 -21.05 -18.56 -11.51
N ILE A 585 -20.75 -18.59 -12.80
CA ILE A 585 -20.19 -17.44 -13.51
C ILE A 585 -21.14 -16.25 -13.47
N SER A 586 -22.45 -16.47 -13.64
CA SER A 586 -23.46 -15.39 -13.59
C SER A 586 -23.48 -14.69 -12.21
N LEU A 587 -23.29 -15.45 -11.11
CA LEU A 587 -23.19 -14.87 -9.75
C LEU A 587 -21.96 -13.97 -9.60
N TYR A 588 -20.80 -14.41 -10.10
CA TYR A 588 -19.59 -13.56 -10.07
C TYR A 588 -19.80 -12.28 -10.86
N PHE A 589 -20.40 -12.38 -12.06
CA PHE A 589 -20.74 -11.21 -12.88
C PHE A 589 -21.72 -10.27 -12.16
N ALA A 590 -22.76 -10.81 -11.52
CA ALA A 590 -23.73 -10.02 -10.77
C ALA A 590 -23.06 -9.24 -9.62
N GLY A 591 -22.15 -9.88 -8.88
CA GLY A 591 -21.39 -9.22 -7.81
C GLY A 591 -20.53 -8.07 -8.34
N ILE A 592 -19.77 -8.31 -9.41
CA ILE A 592 -18.92 -7.29 -10.05
C ILE A 592 -19.80 -6.13 -10.57
N LEU A 593 -20.90 -6.42 -11.24
CA LEU A 593 -21.82 -5.40 -11.77
C LEU A 593 -22.41 -4.52 -10.65
N CYS A 594 -22.90 -5.13 -9.58
CA CYS A 594 -23.39 -4.40 -8.40
C CYS A 594 -22.31 -3.56 -7.77
N GLY A 595 -21.08 -4.07 -7.65
CA GLY A 595 -19.92 -3.33 -7.16
C GLY A 595 -19.59 -2.11 -8.04
N ILE A 596 -19.61 -2.25 -9.36
CA ILE A 596 -19.41 -1.15 -10.32
C ILE A 596 -20.51 -0.09 -10.18
N LEU A 597 -21.79 -0.51 -10.15
CA LEU A 597 -22.92 0.41 -9.99
C LEU A 597 -22.84 1.19 -8.67
N TYR A 598 -22.49 0.49 -7.59
CA TYR A 598 -22.30 1.12 -6.29
C TYR A 598 -21.12 2.11 -6.29
N ALA A 599 -20.01 1.76 -6.94
CA ALA A 599 -18.88 2.66 -7.11
C ALA A 599 -19.26 3.94 -7.87
N LEU A 600 -20.05 3.83 -8.95
CA LEU A 600 -20.53 4.97 -9.73
C LEU A 600 -21.47 5.88 -8.89
N ILE A 601 -22.32 5.30 -8.05
CA ILE A 601 -23.16 6.05 -7.11
C ILE A 601 -22.28 6.80 -6.11
N LEU A 602 -21.29 6.14 -5.51
CA LEU A 602 -20.36 6.75 -4.56
C LEU A 602 -19.56 7.90 -5.19
N LYS A 603 -19.07 7.71 -6.42
CA LYS A 603 -18.36 8.73 -7.20
C LYS A 603 -19.20 10.00 -7.41
N LYS A 604 -20.49 9.83 -7.69
CA LYS A 604 -21.41 10.96 -7.92
C LYS A 604 -21.93 11.63 -6.65
N THR A 605 -21.94 10.92 -5.51
CA THR A 605 -22.54 11.37 -4.26
C THR A 605 -21.49 11.79 -3.23
N LYS A 606 -20.96 10.82 -2.48
CA LYS A 606 -20.15 11.04 -1.28
C LYS A 606 -18.67 11.30 -1.59
N TYR A 607 -18.11 10.65 -2.61
CA TYR A 607 -16.70 10.68 -2.96
C TYR A 607 -16.48 11.36 -4.30
N LYS A 608 -16.95 12.61 -4.44
CA LYS A 608 -16.75 13.44 -5.62
C LYS A 608 -15.25 13.76 -5.82
N GLY A 609 -14.86 13.98 -7.07
CA GLY A 609 -13.46 14.30 -7.45
C GLY A 609 -12.81 13.17 -8.24
N GLU A 610 -11.62 13.45 -8.75
CA GLU A 610 -10.82 12.47 -9.48
C GLU A 610 -9.92 11.65 -8.55
N PRO A 611 -9.59 10.39 -8.92
CA PRO A 611 -8.62 9.60 -8.16
C PRO A 611 -7.24 10.26 -8.23
N VAL A 612 -6.43 10.03 -7.18
CA VAL A 612 -5.05 10.54 -7.10
C VAL A 612 -4.30 10.19 -8.38
N PRO A 613 -3.49 11.13 -8.91
CA PRO A 613 -2.64 10.89 -10.08
C PRO A 613 -1.80 9.63 -9.92
N PHE A 614 -1.65 8.91 -11.03
CA PHE A 614 -0.91 7.63 -11.06
C PHE A 614 0.51 7.89 -11.53
N VAL A 615 1.33 8.43 -10.63
CA VAL A 615 2.77 8.58 -10.87
C VAL A 615 3.46 7.44 -10.13
N MET A 616 3.99 6.47 -10.87
CA MET A 616 4.57 5.26 -10.27
C MET A 616 5.73 4.73 -11.12
N GLU A 617 6.75 4.23 -10.44
CA GLU A 617 7.78 3.39 -11.06
C GLU A 617 7.34 1.94 -11.09
N LEU A 618 7.66 1.26 -12.17
CA LEU A 618 7.55 -0.19 -12.23
C LEU A 618 8.88 -0.79 -11.73
N PRO A 619 8.90 -1.42 -10.52
CA PRO A 619 10.12 -2.00 -9.98
C PRO A 619 10.61 -3.15 -10.87
N ASN A 620 11.91 -3.41 -10.94
CA ASN A 620 12.44 -4.59 -11.62
C ASN A 620 11.91 -5.86 -10.98
N TYR A 621 11.72 -6.93 -11.80
CA TYR A 621 11.34 -8.22 -11.25
C TYR A 621 12.50 -8.80 -10.43
N ARG A 622 12.20 -9.13 -9.18
CA ARG A 622 13.12 -9.74 -8.23
C ARG A 622 12.54 -11.03 -7.70
N LEU A 623 13.41 -12.00 -7.43
CA LEU A 623 12.98 -13.21 -6.72
C LEU A 623 12.81 -12.86 -5.24
N PRO A 624 11.64 -13.19 -4.65
CA PRO A 624 11.38 -12.91 -3.24
C PRO A 624 12.34 -13.72 -2.35
N SER A 625 12.81 -13.12 -1.25
CA SER A 625 13.60 -13.86 -0.28
C SER A 625 12.70 -14.72 0.60
N ALA A 626 13.06 -15.99 0.80
CA ALA A 626 12.28 -16.91 1.64
C ALA A 626 12.08 -16.38 3.06
N LYS A 627 13.08 -15.66 3.60
CA LYS A 627 13.04 -15.05 4.93
C LYS A 627 12.00 -13.92 5.00
N SER A 628 11.98 -13.03 4.00
CA SER A 628 11.03 -11.90 3.94
C SER A 628 9.60 -12.42 3.78
N VAL A 629 9.38 -13.38 2.86
CA VAL A 629 8.07 -14.00 2.67
C VAL A 629 7.60 -14.68 3.95
N GLY A 630 8.47 -15.45 4.64
CA GLY A 630 8.14 -16.10 5.90
C GLY A 630 7.76 -15.12 7.01
N GLN A 631 8.49 -14.02 7.16
CA GLN A 631 8.17 -12.96 8.12
C GLN A 631 6.84 -12.28 7.82
N LEU A 632 6.60 -11.93 6.56
CA LEU A 632 5.35 -11.29 6.14
C LEU A 632 4.14 -12.21 6.37
N ILE A 633 4.28 -13.50 6.05
CA ILE A 633 3.24 -14.51 6.31
C ILE A 633 2.95 -14.59 7.80
N TRP A 634 3.99 -14.66 8.63
CA TRP A 634 3.83 -14.74 10.09
C TRP A 634 3.13 -13.51 10.67
N GLU A 635 3.52 -12.31 10.24
CA GLU A 635 2.87 -11.06 10.65
C GLU A 635 1.39 -11.03 10.26
N LYS A 636 1.06 -11.41 9.02
CA LYS A 636 -0.33 -11.47 8.53
C LYS A 636 -1.15 -12.54 9.24
N ALA A 637 -0.57 -13.73 9.47
CA ALA A 637 -1.23 -14.81 10.20
C ALA A 637 -1.49 -14.43 11.66
N LYS A 638 -0.49 -13.86 12.34
CA LYS A 638 -0.62 -13.34 13.72
C LYS A 638 -1.70 -12.27 13.82
N ASP A 639 -1.71 -11.31 12.90
CA ASP A 639 -2.71 -10.26 12.83
C ASP A 639 -4.12 -10.82 12.61
N PHE A 640 -4.27 -11.84 11.76
CA PHE A 640 -5.55 -12.50 11.53
C PHE A 640 -6.03 -13.24 12.78
N ILE A 641 -5.16 -14.03 13.43
CA ILE A 641 -5.51 -14.75 14.65
C ILE A 641 -5.93 -13.76 15.74
N GLN A 642 -5.14 -12.73 16.03
CA GLN A 642 -5.44 -11.79 17.09
C GLN A 642 -6.74 -11.00 16.86
N LYS A 643 -7.06 -10.69 15.62
CA LYS A 643 -8.19 -9.81 15.26
C LYS A 643 -9.47 -10.57 14.96
N ALA A 644 -9.39 -11.71 14.25
CA ALA A 644 -10.56 -12.47 13.86
C ALA A 644 -11.00 -13.45 14.95
N PHE A 645 -10.06 -14.05 15.67
CA PHE A 645 -10.32 -15.08 16.68
C PHE A 645 -11.30 -14.59 17.75
N THR A 646 -11.01 -13.47 18.41
CA THR A 646 -11.82 -12.95 19.53
C THR A 646 -13.27 -12.68 19.12
N ILE A 647 -13.44 -12.11 17.91
CA ILE A 647 -14.76 -11.71 17.41
C ILE A 647 -15.56 -12.92 16.96
N ILE A 648 -14.93 -13.84 16.23
CA ILE A 648 -15.59 -15.06 15.76
C ILE A 648 -15.94 -15.94 16.97
N PHE A 649 -15.03 -16.08 17.94
CA PHE A 649 -15.25 -16.81 19.17
C PHE A 649 -16.47 -16.29 19.96
N ALA A 650 -16.49 -14.98 20.26
CA ALA A 650 -17.62 -14.37 20.96
C ALA A 650 -18.95 -14.58 20.22
N ALA A 651 -18.87 -14.44 18.92
CA ALA A 651 -20.02 -14.60 18.05
C ALA A 651 -20.52 -16.06 18.02
N THR A 652 -19.64 -17.07 17.96
CA THR A 652 -20.02 -18.49 17.99
C THR A 652 -20.70 -18.85 19.32
N LEU A 653 -20.21 -18.30 20.43
CA LEU A 653 -20.81 -18.48 21.75
C LEU A 653 -22.24 -17.95 21.81
N ILE A 654 -22.48 -16.77 21.23
CA ILE A 654 -23.83 -16.17 21.15
C ILE A 654 -24.77 -17.07 20.32
N VAL A 655 -24.29 -17.57 19.16
CA VAL A 655 -25.11 -18.46 18.33
C VAL A 655 -25.37 -19.79 19.02
N TRP A 656 -24.36 -20.41 19.65
CA TRP A 656 -24.55 -21.63 20.44
C TRP A 656 -25.65 -21.41 21.51
N PHE A 657 -25.61 -20.28 22.24
CA PHE A 657 -26.64 -19.95 23.22
C PHE A 657 -28.03 -19.82 22.58
N LEU A 658 -28.13 -19.11 21.48
CA LEU A 658 -29.40 -18.93 20.77
C LEU A 658 -29.97 -20.23 20.16
N GLN A 659 -29.09 -21.18 19.83
CA GLN A 659 -29.50 -22.51 19.29
C GLN A 659 -29.97 -23.47 20.36
N ASN A 660 -29.39 -23.39 21.56
CA ASN A 660 -29.63 -24.39 22.61
C ASN A 660 -30.64 -23.99 23.68
N PHE A 661 -31.08 -22.72 23.70
CA PHE A 661 -32.04 -22.23 24.70
C PHE A 661 -33.34 -21.70 24.07
N ASP A 662 -34.43 -21.91 24.77
CA ASP A 662 -35.74 -21.32 24.45
C ASP A 662 -35.91 -19.93 25.10
N ALA A 663 -37.11 -19.29 24.93
CA ALA A 663 -37.42 -17.99 25.55
C ALA A 663 -37.56 -18.05 27.08
N GLY A 664 -37.70 -19.25 27.63
CA GLY A 664 -37.76 -19.51 29.08
C GLY A 664 -36.39 -19.88 29.67
N LEU A 665 -35.29 -19.79 28.87
CA LEU A 665 -33.94 -20.23 29.23
C LEU A 665 -33.83 -21.70 29.59
N ASN A 666 -34.75 -22.55 29.07
CA ASN A 666 -34.63 -24.01 29.17
C ASN A 666 -33.85 -24.54 27.99
N LEU A 667 -33.10 -25.62 28.20
CA LEU A 667 -32.43 -26.36 27.13
C LEU A 667 -33.47 -26.96 26.20
N VAL A 668 -33.25 -26.75 24.91
CA VAL A 668 -34.13 -27.22 23.86
C VAL A 668 -33.65 -28.55 23.32
N THR A 669 -34.56 -29.52 23.22
CA THR A 669 -34.30 -30.86 22.63
C THR A 669 -34.45 -30.87 21.11
N SER A 670 -35.20 -29.88 20.56
CA SER A 670 -35.41 -29.75 19.11
C SER A 670 -35.15 -28.31 18.66
N THR A 671 -34.41 -28.12 17.56
CA THR A 671 -33.90 -26.85 17.06
C THR A 671 -35.01 -25.83 16.69
N ASP A 672 -36.23 -26.31 16.40
CA ASP A 672 -37.42 -25.50 16.07
C ASP A 672 -37.95 -24.66 17.25
N GLN A 673 -37.68 -25.09 18.50
CA GLN A 673 -38.09 -24.37 19.71
C GLN A 673 -37.05 -23.37 20.19
N SER A 674 -35.88 -23.32 19.57
CA SER A 674 -34.79 -22.46 19.98
C SER A 674 -35.11 -20.97 19.81
N LEU A 675 -34.41 -20.11 20.59
CA LEU A 675 -34.45 -18.68 20.41
C LEU A 675 -34.08 -18.24 18.98
N LEU A 676 -33.12 -18.93 18.38
CA LEU A 676 -32.70 -18.65 17.02
C LEU A 676 -33.80 -18.95 16.00
N ALA A 677 -34.55 -20.04 16.16
CA ALA A 677 -35.70 -20.37 15.31
C ALA A 677 -36.85 -19.33 15.45
N LYS A 678 -37.09 -18.85 16.67
CA LYS A 678 -38.07 -17.79 16.91
C LYS A 678 -37.65 -16.46 16.24
N ILE A 679 -36.39 -16.10 16.35
CA ILE A 679 -35.87 -14.92 15.64
C ILE A 679 -35.99 -15.13 14.12
N GLY A 680 -35.68 -16.33 13.64
CA GLY A 680 -35.82 -16.70 12.23
C GLY A 680 -37.25 -16.55 11.72
N SER A 681 -38.26 -16.98 12.52
CA SER A 681 -39.67 -16.84 12.16
C SER A 681 -40.18 -15.40 12.16
N ILE A 682 -39.62 -14.52 13.03
CA ILE A 682 -39.93 -13.08 13.01
C ILE A 682 -39.38 -12.41 11.75
N VAL A 683 -38.21 -12.86 11.27
CA VAL A 683 -37.53 -12.27 10.11
C VAL A 683 -38.02 -12.88 8.79
N ALA A 684 -38.55 -14.10 8.79
CA ALA A 684 -39.03 -14.82 7.60
C ALA A 684 -39.99 -14.02 6.69
N PRO A 685 -40.98 -13.25 7.21
CA PRO A 685 -41.88 -12.47 6.37
C PRO A 685 -41.15 -11.43 5.48
N LEU A 686 -39.99 -10.95 5.90
CA LEU A 686 -39.17 -10.03 5.11
C LEU A 686 -38.65 -10.66 3.80
N PHE A 687 -38.52 -11.98 3.77
CA PHE A 687 -38.02 -12.75 2.62
C PHE A 687 -39.14 -13.38 1.78
N ALA A 688 -40.39 -13.34 2.26
CA ALA A 688 -41.54 -13.85 1.51
C ALA A 688 -41.68 -13.21 0.11
N PRO A 689 -41.51 -11.88 -0.09
CA PRO A 689 -41.53 -11.26 -1.41
C PRO A 689 -40.41 -11.74 -2.36
N LEU A 690 -39.36 -12.38 -1.82
CA LEU A 690 -38.23 -12.93 -2.58
C LEU A 690 -38.44 -14.42 -2.96
N GLY A 691 -39.55 -15.04 -2.53
CA GLY A 691 -39.88 -16.44 -2.82
C GLY A 691 -39.27 -17.46 -1.85
N PHE A 692 -38.66 -17.05 -0.71
CA PHE A 692 -38.05 -17.94 0.29
C PHE A 692 -38.33 -17.48 1.75
N GLY A 693 -39.57 -17.21 2.06
CA GLY A 693 -40.02 -16.77 3.39
C GLY A 693 -40.14 -17.85 4.45
N ASP A 694 -39.33 -18.90 4.42
CA ASP A 694 -39.31 -19.98 5.41
C ASP A 694 -38.37 -19.62 6.59
N TRP A 695 -38.78 -19.97 7.81
CA TRP A 695 -38.02 -19.65 9.02
C TRP A 695 -36.65 -20.36 9.04
N ARG A 696 -36.51 -21.55 8.44
CA ARG A 696 -35.27 -22.31 8.37
C ARG A 696 -34.25 -21.58 7.49
N VAL A 697 -34.72 -21.01 6.38
CA VAL A 697 -33.92 -20.20 5.48
C VAL A 697 -33.46 -18.92 6.16
N SER A 698 -34.35 -18.26 6.89
CA SER A 698 -34.06 -17.04 7.65
C SER A 698 -33.05 -17.30 8.77
N THR A 699 -33.21 -18.42 9.50
CA THR A 699 -32.27 -18.88 10.53
C THR A 699 -30.88 -19.11 9.93
N ALA A 700 -30.80 -19.78 8.77
CA ALA A 700 -29.53 -20.00 8.07
C ALA A 700 -28.87 -18.71 7.59
N LEU A 701 -29.64 -17.70 7.16
CA LEU A 701 -29.09 -16.38 6.81
C LEU A 701 -28.55 -15.64 8.04
N ILE A 702 -29.17 -15.77 9.19
CA ILE A 702 -28.70 -15.18 10.46
C ILE A 702 -27.39 -15.81 10.88
N THR A 703 -27.28 -17.13 10.86
CA THR A 703 -26.00 -17.83 11.14
C THR A 703 -24.93 -17.50 10.10
N GLY A 704 -25.31 -17.37 8.83
CA GLY A 704 -24.42 -16.95 7.74
C GLY A 704 -23.92 -15.50 7.83
N PHE A 705 -24.49 -14.70 8.71
CA PHE A 705 -23.92 -13.40 9.08
C PHE A 705 -22.64 -13.57 9.90
N MET A 706 -22.55 -14.62 10.70
CA MET A 706 -21.36 -14.95 11.47
C MET A 706 -20.22 -15.42 10.56
N ALA A 707 -20.47 -16.50 9.86
CA ALA A 707 -19.59 -17.11 8.88
C ALA A 707 -20.44 -17.63 7.71
N LYS A 708 -20.05 -17.32 6.47
CA LYS A 708 -20.89 -17.60 5.29
C LYS A 708 -21.15 -19.11 5.10
N GLU A 709 -20.17 -19.93 5.39
CA GLU A 709 -20.26 -21.39 5.33
C GLU A 709 -21.33 -21.96 6.30
N SER A 710 -21.63 -21.26 7.39
CA SER A 710 -22.64 -21.68 8.36
C SER A 710 -24.05 -21.73 7.77
N VAL A 711 -24.32 -21.06 6.66
CA VAL A 711 -25.60 -21.20 5.92
C VAL A 711 -25.83 -22.65 5.52
N VAL A 712 -24.79 -23.31 4.99
CA VAL A 712 -24.87 -24.69 4.53
C VAL A 712 -25.08 -25.65 5.71
N SER A 713 -24.26 -25.53 6.74
CA SER A 713 -24.35 -26.40 7.92
C SER A 713 -25.69 -26.25 8.64
N THR A 714 -26.17 -25.02 8.83
CA THR A 714 -27.47 -24.75 9.45
C THR A 714 -28.63 -25.32 8.62
N LEU A 715 -28.64 -25.11 7.30
CA LEU A 715 -29.67 -25.69 6.43
C LEU A 715 -29.63 -27.22 6.50
N THR A 716 -28.46 -27.84 6.47
CA THR A 716 -28.31 -29.31 6.55
C THR A 716 -28.82 -29.84 7.87
N VAL A 717 -28.50 -29.21 8.99
CA VAL A 717 -29.00 -29.60 10.33
C VAL A 717 -30.50 -29.45 10.42
N LEU A 718 -31.06 -28.30 9.99
CA LEU A 718 -32.51 -28.05 10.03
C LEU A 718 -33.33 -28.94 9.11
N LEU A 719 -32.69 -29.58 8.13
CA LEU A 719 -33.30 -30.56 7.22
C LEU A 719 -33.00 -32.01 7.62
N GLY A 720 -32.45 -32.23 8.82
CA GLY A 720 -32.12 -33.56 9.34
C GLY A 720 -31.11 -34.35 8.50
N GLY A 721 -30.16 -33.64 7.85
CA GLY A 721 -29.14 -34.23 6.98
C GLY A 721 -29.64 -34.61 5.58
N ASN A 722 -30.93 -34.48 5.29
CA ASN A 722 -31.50 -34.88 4.00
C ASN A 722 -31.58 -33.66 3.02
N THR A 723 -30.58 -33.59 2.15
CA THR A 723 -30.50 -32.50 1.15
C THR A 723 -31.63 -32.52 0.10
N ALA A 724 -32.34 -33.66 -0.07
CA ALA A 724 -33.50 -33.74 -0.97
C ALA A 724 -34.65 -32.85 -0.48
N LEU A 725 -34.75 -32.59 0.84
CA LEU A 725 -35.74 -31.69 1.40
C LEU A 725 -35.50 -30.20 1.04
N LEU A 726 -34.35 -29.83 0.47
CA LEU A 726 -34.15 -28.49 -0.10
C LEU A 726 -35.20 -28.18 -1.19
N GLN A 727 -35.64 -29.18 -1.94
CA GLN A 727 -36.68 -29.02 -2.97
C GLN A 727 -38.07 -28.66 -2.39
N THR A 728 -38.31 -28.83 -1.11
CA THR A 728 -39.54 -28.36 -0.44
C THR A 728 -39.45 -26.88 -0.04
N LEU A 729 -38.21 -26.34 0.06
CA LEU A 729 -37.96 -24.94 0.45
C LEU A 729 -37.79 -24.00 -0.75
N PHE A 730 -37.23 -24.53 -1.86
CA PHE A 730 -36.89 -23.76 -3.02
C PHE A 730 -37.35 -24.43 -4.32
N THR A 731 -37.75 -23.62 -5.28
CA THR A 731 -37.76 -23.98 -6.70
C THR A 731 -36.39 -23.72 -7.32
N PRO A 732 -36.08 -24.21 -8.50
CA PRO A 732 -34.82 -23.88 -9.17
C PRO A 732 -34.60 -22.38 -9.33
N PHE A 733 -35.70 -21.63 -9.59
CA PHE A 733 -35.64 -20.18 -9.74
C PHE A 733 -35.46 -19.46 -8.40
N THR A 734 -36.22 -19.80 -7.36
CA THR A 734 -36.06 -19.18 -6.04
C THR A 734 -34.72 -19.54 -5.39
N ALA A 735 -34.14 -20.71 -5.71
CA ALA A 735 -32.78 -21.06 -5.31
C ALA A 735 -31.77 -20.09 -5.96
N TYR A 736 -31.94 -19.70 -7.23
CA TYR A 736 -31.10 -18.71 -7.88
C TYR A 736 -31.24 -17.32 -7.24
N VAL A 737 -32.48 -16.90 -6.92
CA VAL A 737 -32.75 -15.63 -6.20
C VAL A 737 -32.07 -15.64 -4.83
N PHE A 738 -32.13 -16.75 -4.11
CA PHE A 738 -31.43 -16.92 -2.84
C PHE A 738 -29.91 -16.85 -2.99
N LEU A 739 -29.36 -17.44 -4.06
CA LEU A 739 -27.92 -17.34 -4.36
C LEU A 739 -27.50 -15.87 -4.63
N ILE A 740 -28.28 -15.10 -5.36
CA ILE A 740 -28.05 -13.65 -5.56
C ILE A 740 -28.12 -12.90 -4.23
N PHE A 741 -29.12 -13.19 -3.41
CA PHE A 741 -29.23 -12.58 -2.09
C PHE A 741 -28.00 -12.89 -1.23
N THR A 742 -27.59 -14.16 -1.13
CA THR A 742 -26.42 -14.60 -0.34
C THR A 742 -25.10 -14.06 -0.87
N LEU A 743 -25.02 -13.77 -2.18
CA LEU A 743 -23.89 -13.09 -2.79
C LEU A 743 -23.74 -11.65 -2.28
N LEU A 744 -24.84 -10.88 -2.24
CA LEU A 744 -24.83 -9.44 -2.06
C LEU A 744 -25.06 -8.98 -0.61
N TYR A 745 -25.70 -9.82 0.25
CA TYR A 745 -26.01 -9.40 1.62
C TYR A 745 -24.75 -9.27 2.48
N THR A 746 -24.93 -8.66 3.64
CA THR A 746 -23.84 -8.25 4.54
C THR A 746 -22.63 -9.21 4.60
N PRO A 747 -21.40 -8.71 4.68
CA PRO A 747 -20.22 -9.55 4.86
C PRO A 747 -20.22 -10.23 6.25
N CYS A 748 -19.33 -11.17 6.48
CA CYS A 748 -19.20 -11.84 7.78
C CYS A 748 -18.79 -10.85 8.89
N VAL A 749 -19.06 -11.21 10.15
CA VAL A 749 -18.76 -10.38 11.33
C VAL A 749 -17.28 -9.95 11.38
N ALA A 750 -16.36 -10.84 11.02
CA ALA A 750 -14.93 -10.55 10.95
C ALA A 750 -14.61 -9.42 9.95
N ALA A 751 -15.26 -9.42 8.78
CA ALA A 751 -15.09 -8.37 7.79
C ALA A 751 -15.69 -7.03 8.28
N ILE A 752 -16.85 -7.05 8.93
CA ILE A 752 -17.47 -5.85 9.50
C ILE A 752 -16.61 -5.24 10.61
N ALA A 753 -16.03 -6.07 11.47
CA ALA A 753 -15.10 -5.63 12.49
C ALA A 753 -13.85 -4.97 11.88
N THR A 754 -13.35 -5.55 10.78
CA THR A 754 -12.23 -4.97 10.03
C THR A 754 -12.62 -3.63 9.39
N VAL A 755 -13.82 -3.53 8.79
CA VAL A 755 -14.35 -2.27 8.27
C VAL A 755 -14.44 -1.21 9.38
N ARG A 756 -14.98 -1.55 10.56
CA ARG A 756 -15.06 -0.64 11.70
C ARG A 756 -13.68 -0.08 12.05
N ARG A 757 -12.67 -0.94 12.08
CA ARG A 757 -11.30 -0.56 12.41
C ARG A 757 -10.70 0.36 11.34
N GLU A 758 -10.83 -0.01 10.06
CA GLU A 758 -10.22 0.75 8.95
C GLU A 758 -10.96 2.06 8.65
N MET A 759 -12.27 2.13 8.90
CA MET A 759 -13.07 3.35 8.74
C MET A 759 -13.11 4.23 10.00
N GLY A 760 -12.65 3.72 11.15
CA GLY A 760 -12.56 4.44 12.41
C GLY A 760 -13.90 4.69 13.14
N THR A 761 -15.05 4.30 12.56
CA THR A 761 -16.37 4.57 13.14
C THR A 761 -17.35 3.40 13.08
N VAL A 762 -18.12 3.22 14.14
CA VAL A 762 -19.21 2.21 14.20
C VAL A 762 -20.30 2.53 13.17
N ARG A 763 -20.57 3.83 12.96
CA ARG A 763 -21.59 4.29 12.00
C ARG A 763 -21.27 3.86 10.56
N ALA A 764 -19.99 3.88 10.18
CA ALA A 764 -19.57 3.41 8.86
C ALA A 764 -19.79 1.90 8.69
N ALA A 765 -19.43 1.11 9.71
CA ALA A 765 -19.66 -0.33 9.69
C ALA A 765 -21.16 -0.69 9.63
N ALA A 766 -22.00 -0.03 10.44
CA ALA A 766 -23.45 -0.19 10.38
C ALA A 766 -24.03 0.25 9.02
N GLY A 767 -23.52 1.35 8.47
CA GLY A 767 -23.91 1.84 7.14
C GLY A 767 -23.63 0.84 6.03
N ILE A 768 -22.49 0.16 6.05
CA ILE A 768 -22.16 -0.91 5.07
C ILE A 768 -23.15 -2.07 5.19
N VAL A 769 -23.41 -2.54 6.39
CA VAL A 769 -24.38 -3.63 6.63
C VAL A 769 -25.74 -3.27 6.05
N LEU A 770 -26.26 -2.09 6.39
CA LEU A 770 -27.56 -1.61 5.91
C LEU A 770 -27.59 -1.49 4.38
N VAL A 771 -26.58 -0.87 3.78
CA VAL A 771 -26.52 -0.68 2.31
C VAL A 771 -26.45 -2.03 1.60
N GLN A 772 -25.66 -2.97 2.10
CA GLN A 772 -25.53 -4.28 1.45
C GLN A 772 -26.78 -5.14 1.61
N CYS A 773 -27.39 -5.16 2.80
CA CYS A 773 -28.67 -5.84 2.99
C CYS A 773 -29.77 -5.25 2.10
N ALA A 774 -29.85 -3.92 2.01
CA ALA A 774 -30.82 -3.24 1.15
C ALA A 774 -30.53 -3.54 -0.35
N THR A 775 -29.29 -3.48 -0.77
CA THR A 775 -28.90 -3.81 -2.16
C THR A 775 -29.22 -5.26 -2.49
N ALA A 776 -28.90 -6.20 -1.59
CA ALA A 776 -29.20 -7.61 -1.76
C ALA A 776 -30.71 -7.85 -1.90
N TRP A 777 -31.50 -7.19 -1.05
CA TRP A 777 -32.96 -7.32 -1.07
C TRP A 777 -33.55 -6.74 -2.37
N ILE A 778 -33.14 -5.52 -2.76
CA ILE A 778 -33.63 -4.84 -3.98
C ILE A 778 -33.27 -5.65 -5.23
N VAL A 779 -32.03 -6.12 -5.34
CA VAL A 779 -31.59 -6.90 -6.52
C VAL A 779 -32.28 -8.26 -6.57
N ALA A 780 -32.39 -8.97 -5.43
CA ALA A 780 -33.11 -10.23 -5.36
C ALA A 780 -34.60 -10.05 -5.69
N PHE A 781 -35.25 -9.01 -5.20
CA PHE A 781 -36.63 -8.67 -5.51
C PHE A 781 -36.84 -8.36 -6.99
N ALA A 782 -35.93 -7.57 -7.59
CA ALA A 782 -35.99 -7.26 -9.01
C ALA A 782 -35.83 -8.54 -9.87
N VAL A 783 -34.89 -9.41 -9.51
CA VAL A 783 -34.68 -10.71 -10.21
C VAL A 783 -35.91 -11.61 -10.04
N HIS A 784 -36.45 -11.71 -8.83
CA HIS A 784 -37.67 -12.48 -8.57
C HIS A 784 -38.86 -11.94 -9.36
N GLY A 785 -39.04 -10.61 -9.39
CA GLY A 785 -40.10 -9.97 -10.18
C GLY A 785 -40.02 -10.24 -11.69
N VAL A 786 -38.80 -10.13 -12.24
CA VAL A 786 -38.54 -10.44 -13.66
C VAL A 786 -38.84 -11.91 -13.99
N GLY A 787 -38.44 -12.83 -13.10
CA GLY A 787 -38.74 -14.25 -13.30
C GLY A 787 -40.23 -14.57 -13.25
N MET A 788 -40.97 -13.97 -12.30
CA MET A 788 -42.42 -14.10 -12.25
C MET A 788 -43.11 -13.58 -13.52
N MET A 789 -42.61 -12.48 -14.12
CA MET A 789 -43.12 -11.96 -15.39
C MET A 789 -42.81 -12.91 -16.57
N LEU A 790 -41.74 -13.68 -16.51
CA LEU A 790 -41.33 -14.66 -17.52
C LEU A 790 -41.97 -16.03 -17.28
N GLY A 791 -42.76 -16.22 -16.22
CA GLY A 791 -43.41 -17.48 -15.90
C GLY A 791 -42.47 -18.56 -15.33
N LEU A 792 -41.37 -18.15 -14.72
CA LEU A 792 -40.32 -19.03 -14.14
C LEU A 792 -40.66 -19.39 -12.67
#